data_493d3f2b92bf8cf2ac8b9233b037818c
#
_entry.id   493d3f2b92bf8cf2ac8b9233b037818c
#
_cell.length_a   1.000
_cell.length_b   1.000
_cell.length_c   1.000
_cell.angle_alpha   90.00
_cell.angle_beta   90.00
_cell.angle_gamma   90.00
#
_symmetry.space_group_name_H-M   'P 1'
#
loop_
_entity.id
_entity.type
_entity.pdbx_description
1 polymer ?
#
loop_
_entity_poly.entity_id
_entity_poly.type
_entity_poly.pdbx_seq_one_letter_code
_entity_poly.pdbx_strand_id
1 'polypeptide(L)'
;MKQTLQNRFPRRWLLLAFVLNFAIAAAALLPYMIRDGGLLLVAADFDAEQLSYNMLCNNAIKSGEVLWNWRIDIGSDFVSSFSFYTLGSPFFWLSFLFPASAFPYLVGWIYMLKYAVAGLTSFAYFRRSASEKSALLGSVLYAFSGFSCINVVFYHFHDVIALFPLLMLGLDKRMQKGKKAPFLFAVTINALVNYYFFIGEVFFLVFYYITRYLFGGEDARPGADLRKNARKIPACILEGCLGVGMAGVLFIPSIAAVLNNPRVSDHISLSQLTFDWPNYLQMLRALFFPAENMFNFSAVVHDNWYSIAAYLPLVGVCLVLAYLLRWKWDWLHVLLVGLFLVAASPVSNSLFVMFTSEPYRRWYYMLVFLLVLATIKVLDHLQDYPWRVGCGISAAVIAAITLYLYVKRDTMVYRKYWLVVLTLIAIGGVVLLFAALGGVRRLRLRRPMAALTACTALVAALTTGFTVGTYQRAYTQTIGLTTTEIYGDVIHSGDGLPDALPYRYYFWEPYSNRGMAAYLPDRTSFLSTLSPSIFTLYDALGDERHAITPAGPEGTNELLSVGYYIRNNSDWPDEIYTSFSNGHEQINVYQDSHALPIGFCYDTYMTRSEFDEIDPAERAHSMLKTLVVADEDEATVSTILRHYDAALDGKISQENKYADMDKRREACTDVFDYGTDYFYSEITSGSEQYAFFSVPYDKAWSATVNGESAEILNINGLMAVKVNAGKNCIRFHYSPTPLWYGIGVSAISILLTAIYLLAGRRSRKSKKEVL
;
A
#
# COMPACT_ATOMS: atom_id res chain seq x y z
N MET A 1 -21.53 -23.77 -35.57
CA MET A 1 -21.23 -22.65 -36.50
C MET A 1 -21.09 -21.28 -35.82
N LYS A 2 -21.72 -21.00 -34.68
CA LYS A 2 -21.54 -19.71 -33.95
C LYS A 2 -20.14 -19.58 -33.28
N GLN A 3 -19.49 -20.65 -32.91
CA GLN A 3 -18.14 -20.63 -32.29
C GLN A 3 -16.97 -20.33 -33.26
N THR A 4 -17.16 -20.55 -34.54
CA THR A 4 -16.12 -20.37 -35.57
C THR A 4 -15.99 -18.93 -36.08
N LEU A 5 -17.01 -18.10 -35.90
CA LEU A 5 -16.99 -16.69 -36.27
C LEU A 5 -16.39 -15.75 -35.21
N GLN A 6 -16.29 -16.20 -33.95
CA GLN A 6 -15.68 -15.43 -32.83
C GLN A 6 -14.16 -15.28 -32.92
N ASN A 7 -13.49 -15.99 -33.82
CA ASN A 7 -12.01 -16.01 -33.88
C ASN A 7 -11.37 -14.99 -34.85
N ARG A 8 -12.17 -14.18 -35.62
CA ARG A 8 -11.59 -13.40 -36.71
C ARG A 8 -10.95 -12.04 -36.33
N PHE A 9 -11.32 -11.38 -35.21
CA PHE A 9 -10.70 -10.10 -34.80
C PHE A 9 -10.61 -9.86 -33.27
N PRO A 10 -9.96 -10.74 -32.48
CA PRO A 10 -9.86 -10.56 -31.03
C PRO A 10 -9.03 -9.32 -30.64
N ARG A 11 -8.05 -8.93 -31.49
CA ARG A 11 -7.14 -7.81 -31.22
C ARG A 11 -7.82 -6.44 -31.27
N ARG A 12 -8.83 -6.24 -32.12
CA ARG A 12 -9.54 -4.95 -32.22
C ARG A 12 -10.35 -4.62 -30.96
N TRP A 13 -11.02 -5.60 -30.39
CA TRP A 13 -11.81 -5.39 -29.17
C TRP A 13 -10.92 -5.21 -27.93
N LEU A 14 -9.77 -5.88 -27.86
CA LEU A 14 -8.78 -5.66 -26.79
C LEU A 14 -8.23 -4.25 -26.87
N LEU A 15 -7.84 -3.80 -28.08
CA LEU A 15 -7.37 -2.44 -28.29
C LEU A 15 -8.48 -1.42 -27.96
N LEU A 16 -9.71 -1.67 -28.37
CA LEU A 16 -10.86 -0.80 -28.07
C LEU A 16 -11.10 -0.71 -26.56
N ALA A 17 -11.02 -1.82 -25.82
CA ALA A 17 -11.16 -1.82 -24.37
C ALA A 17 -10.04 -1.00 -23.70
N PHE A 18 -8.79 -1.15 -24.14
CA PHE A 18 -7.67 -0.36 -23.65
C PHE A 18 -7.86 1.14 -23.92
N VAL A 19 -8.11 1.51 -25.19
CA VAL A 19 -8.25 2.92 -25.61
C VAL A 19 -9.46 3.58 -24.96
N LEU A 20 -10.60 2.87 -24.86
CA LEU A 20 -11.79 3.41 -24.21
C LEU A 20 -11.54 3.72 -22.73
N ASN A 21 -10.95 2.77 -21.99
CA ASN A 21 -10.69 2.99 -20.56
C ASN A 21 -9.61 4.05 -20.34
N PHE A 22 -8.59 4.13 -21.22
CA PHE A 22 -7.63 5.22 -21.20
C PHE A 22 -8.29 6.58 -21.44
N ALA A 23 -9.16 6.68 -22.45
CA ALA A 23 -9.85 7.92 -22.78
C ALA A 23 -10.81 8.38 -21.66
N ILE A 24 -11.46 7.45 -20.96
CA ILE A 24 -12.31 7.77 -19.80
C ILE A 24 -11.43 8.31 -18.66
N ALA A 25 -10.31 7.66 -18.34
CA ALA A 25 -9.37 8.13 -17.33
C ALA A 25 -8.78 9.51 -17.70
N ALA A 26 -8.44 9.71 -18.99
CA ALA A 26 -7.97 10.99 -19.49
C ALA A 26 -9.06 12.08 -19.32
N ALA A 27 -10.31 11.79 -19.66
CA ALA A 27 -11.41 12.73 -19.46
C ALA A 27 -11.64 13.10 -17.99
N ALA A 28 -11.34 12.17 -17.05
CA ALA A 28 -11.46 12.40 -15.63
C ALA A 28 -10.27 13.20 -15.04
N LEU A 29 -9.03 12.94 -15.47
CA LEU A 29 -7.81 13.41 -14.83
C LEU A 29 -7.13 14.59 -15.55
N LEU A 30 -7.14 14.61 -16.91
CA LEU A 30 -6.49 15.68 -17.67
C LEU A 30 -6.96 17.10 -17.34
N PRO A 31 -8.25 17.37 -17.05
CA PRO A 31 -8.66 18.73 -16.68
C PRO A 31 -7.90 19.27 -15.48
N TYR A 32 -7.61 18.43 -14.48
CA TYR A 32 -6.81 18.80 -13.30
C TYR A 32 -5.35 18.97 -13.67
N MET A 33 -4.77 18.03 -14.40
CA MET A 33 -3.38 18.12 -14.84
C MET A 33 -3.11 19.36 -15.72
N ILE A 34 -4.04 19.70 -16.63
CA ILE A 34 -3.89 20.90 -17.47
C ILE A 34 -3.93 22.17 -16.63
N ARG A 35 -4.87 22.24 -15.65
CA ARG A 35 -4.96 23.39 -14.74
C ARG A 35 -3.69 23.55 -13.91
N ASP A 36 -3.07 22.45 -13.47
CA ASP A 36 -1.98 22.43 -12.50
C ASP A 36 -0.61 22.20 -13.19
N GLY A 37 -0.46 22.61 -14.46
CA GLY A 37 0.84 22.58 -15.15
C GLY A 37 1.42 21.21 -15.45
N GLY A 38 0.59 20.17 -15.55
CA GLY A 38 0.99 18.77 -15.78
C GLY A 38 1.01 17.89 -14.53
N LEU A 39 0.82 18.48 -13.35
CA LEU A 39 0.80 17.81 -12.06
C LEU A 39 -0.59 17.20 -11.77
N LEU A 40 -0.63 16.12 -11.02
CA LEU A 40 -1.88 15.53 -10.52
C LEU A 40 -1.79 15.36 -9.01
N LEU A 41 -2.46 16.23 -8.27
CA LEU A 41 -2.66 16.08 -6.84
C LEU A 41 -3.96 15.33 -6.57
N VAL A 42 -3.97 14.45 -5.58
CA VAL A 42 -5.19 13.84 -5.07
C VAL A 42 -5.42 14.26 -3.63
N ALA A 43 -4.73 13.73 -2.66
CA ALA A 43 -4.69 14.13 -1.25
C ALA A 43 -3.88 13.14 -0.40
N ALA A 44 -3.46 13.58 0.79
CA ALA A 44 -2.94 12.74 1.89
C ALA A 44 -1.91 11.69 1.42
N ASP A 45 -2.21 10.40 1.60
CA ASP A 45 -1.28 9.30 1.25
C ASP A 45 -0.79 9.37 -0.21
N PHE A 46 -1.54 10.01 -1.11
CA PHE A 46 -1.10 10.12 -2.50
C PHE A 46 0.13 11.00 -2.65
N ASP A 47 0.17 12.18 -2.08
CA ASP A 47 1.35 13.05 -2.17
C ASP A 47 2.35 12.82 -1.06
N ALA A 48 1.91 12.55 0.16
CA ALA A 48 2.81 12.27 1.27
C ALA A 48 3.61 10.98 1.09
N GLU A 49 2.95 9.90 0.66
CA GLU A 49 3.56 8.58 0.53
C GLU A 49 3.94 8.25 -0.91
N GLN A 50 2.96 8.26 -1.82
CA GLN A 50 3.13 7.62 -3.12
C GLN A 50 4.13 8.36 -4.02
N LEU A 51 4.18 9.70 -3.94
CA LEU A 51 5.17 10.49 -4.67
C LEU A 51 6.56 10.26 -4.09
N SER A 52 6.71 10.47 -2.80
CA SER A 52 8.00 10.37 -2.09
C SER A 52 8.59 8.97 -2.18
N TYR A 53 7.78 7.91 -2.04
CA TYR A 53 8.25 6.52 -2.17
C TYR A 53 8.75 6.19 -3.56
N ASN A 54 8.04 6.63 -4.62
CA ASN A 54 8.48 6.37 -5.98
C ASN A 54 9.77 7.14 -6.31
N MET A 55 9.91 8.38 -5.81
CA MET A 55 11.11 9.18 -6.00
C MET A 55 12.31 8.57 -5.25
N LEU A 56 12.13 8.20 -3.96
CA LEU A 56 13.17 7.54 -3.17
C LEU A 56 13.59 6.22 -3.81
N CYS A 57 12.64 5.34 -4.16
CA CYS A 57 12.97 4.05 -4.78
C CYS A 57 13.71 4.21 -6.11
N ASN A 58 13.33 5.20 -6.92
CA ASN A 58 14.04 5.50 -8.17
C ASN A 58 15.50 5.90 -7.92
N ASN A 59 15.74 6.81 -6.97
CA ASN A 59 17.07 7.24 -6.59
C ASN A 59 17.88 6.09 -5.97
N ALA A 60 17.32 5.37 -4.99
CA ALA A 60 17.98 4.27 -4.29
C ALA A 60 18.46 3.17 -5.23
N ILE A 61 17.60 2.75 -6.18
CA ILE A 61 17.98 1.72 -7.15
C ILE A 61 19.09 2.23 -8.10
N LYS A 62 19.04 3.50 -8.51
CA LYS A 62 20.05 4.09 -9.41
C LYS A 62 21.39 4.32 -8.71
N SER A 63 21.38 4.65 -7.42
CA SER A 63 22.60 4.81 -6.61
C SER A 63 23.15 3.48 -6.11
N GLY A 64 22.37 2.38 -6.18
CA GLY A 64 22.75 1.07 -5.65
C GLY A 64 22.47 0.87 -4.17
N GLU A 65 21.76 1.78 -3.50
CA GLU A 65 21.40 1.70 -2.07
C GLU A 65 20.14 0.82 -1.87
N VAL A 66 20.26 -0.47 -2.16
CA VAL A 66 19.13 -1.42 -2.27
C VAL A 66 19.05 -2.46 -1.14
N LEU A 67 19.92 -2.42 -0.15
CA LEU A 67 19.88 -3.26 1.05
C LEU A 67 19.47 -2.42 2.24
N TRP A 68 20.42 -1.78 2.92
CA TRP A 68 20.14 -0.77 3.93
C TRP A 68 20.04 0.59 3.28
N ASN A 69 19.01 1.37 3.57
CA ASN A 69 18.86 2.72 3.03
C ASN A 69 18.75 3.73 4.18
N TRP A 70 19.69 4.71 4.15
CA TRP A 70 19.88 5.73 5.18
C TRP A 70 18.84 6.87 5.10
N ARG A 71 18.00 6.91 4.05
CA ARG A 71 16.97 7.93 3.79
C ARG A 71 15.57 7.46 4.17
N ILE A 72 15.47 6.32 4.85
CA ILE A 72 14.21 5.76 5.35
C ILE A 72 14.20 5.88 6.86
N ASP A 73 13.56 6.92 7.40
CA ASP A 73 13.61 7.21 8.83
C ASP A 73 15.07 7.27 9.30
N ILE A 74 15.40 6.79 10.46
CA ILE A 74 16.80 6.72 10.96
C ILE A 74 17.65 5.60 10.32
N GLY A 75 17.15 5.00 9.25
CA GLY A 75 17.73 3.87 8.49
C GLY A 75 16.84 2.63 8.55
N SER A 76 16.62 1.95 7.42
CA SER A 76 15.83 0.72 7.37
C SER A 76 16.20 -0.17 6.18
N ASP A 77 15.79 -1.46 6.24
CA ASP A 77 15.85 -2.38 5.10
C ASP A 77 15.00 -1.87 3.94
N PHE A 78 15.61 -1.70 2.78
CA PHE A 78 14.97 -1.10 1.61
C PHE A 78 13.89 -2.00 1.01
N VAL A 79 14.17 -3.31 0.88
CA VAL A 79 13.28 -4.24 0.19
C VAL A 79 12.01 -4.45 1.00
N SER A 80 12.11 -4.70 2.30
CA SER A 80 10.95 -4.88 3.17
C SER A 80 10.12 -3.60 3.31
N SER A 81 10.77 -2.44 3.32
CA SER A 81 10.09 -1.15 3.41
C SER A 81 9.23 -0.82 2.20
N PHE A 82 9.66 -1.18 0.97
CA PHE A 82 8.97 -0.75 -0.26
C PHE A 82 8.38 -1.87 -1.11
N SER A 83 8.48 -3.13 -0.71
CA SER A 83 7.85 -4.25 -1.42
C SER A 83 6.32 -4.16 -1.45
N PHE A 84 5.70 -3.57 -0.42
CA PHE A 84 4.25 -3.34 -0.37
C PHE A 84 3.80 -2.25 -1.35
N TYR A 85 4.63 -1.23 -1.60
CA TYR A 85 4.21 0.00 -2.28
C TYR A 85 4.65 0.07 -3.75
N THR A 86 5.93 -0.23 -4.06
CA THR A 86 6.56 0.16 -5.33
C THR A 86 7.30 -0.97 -6.05
N LEU A 87 8.16 -1.73 -5.36
CA LEU A 87 9.17 -2.58 -5.99
C LEU A 87 8.60 -3.67 -6.90
N GLY A 88 7.43 -4.22 -6.57
CA GLY A 88 6.74 -5.23 -7.36
C GLY A 88 5.88 -4.66 -8.49
N SER A 89 5.68 -3.34 -8.56
CA SER A 89 4.80 -2.69 -9.52
C SER A 89 5.43 -2.61 -10.92
N PRO A 90 4.81 -3.20 -11.97
CA PRO A 90 5.29 -3.01 -13.33
C PRO A 90 5.16 -1.55 -13.80
N PHE A 91 4.30 -0.77 -13.18
CA PHE A 91 4.09 0.65 -13.50
C PHE A 91 5.17 1.53 -12.88
N PHE A 92 5.69 1.17 -11.70
CA PHE A 92 6.88 1.80 -11.13
C PHE A 92 8.09 1.65 -12.08
N TRP A 93 8.32 0.45 -12.61
CA TRP A 93 9.44 0.20 -13.52
C TRP A 93 9.35 0.96 -14.84
N LEU A 94 8.16 1.42 -15.25
CA LEU A 94 8.01 2.36 -16.35
C LEU A 94 8.52 3.76 -15.97
N SER A 95 8.23 4.23 -14.76
CA SER A 95 8.72 5.54 -14.28
C SER A 95 10.23 5.55 -14.04
N PHE A 96 10.83 4.41 -13.75
CA PHE A 96 12.26 4.23 -13.52
C PHE A 96 13.13 4.64 -14.75
N LEU A 97 12.55 4.65 -15.93
CA LEU A 97 13.23 5.10 -17.15
C LEU A 97 13.55 6.62 -17.14
N PHE A 98 12.96 7.36 -16.21
CA PHE A 98 13.10 8.80 -16.08
C PHE A 98 13.81 9.14 -14.74
N PRO A 99 14.35 10.37 -14.58
CA PRO A 99 14.85 10.81 -13.28
C PRO A 99 13.72 10.88 -12.24
N ALA A 100 14.07 10.73 -10.96
CA ALA A 100 13.08 10.74 -9.86
C ALA A 100 12.24 12.03 -9.84
N SER A 101 12.85 13.19 -10.09
CA SER A 101 12.19 14.50 -10.18
C SER A 101 11.13 14.62 -11.29
N ALA A 102 11.13 13.71 -12.27
CA ALA A 102 10.10 13.67 -13.31
C ALA A 102 8.81 12.94 -12.85
N PHE A 103 8.88 12.17 -11.76
CA PHE A 103 7.75 11.33 -11.32
C PHE A 103 6.46 12.13 -11.02
N PRO A 104 6.49 13.32 -10.38
CA PRO A 104 5.32 14.16 -10.18
C PRO A 104 4.53 14.47 -11.47
N TYR A 105 5.22 14.62 -12.60
CA TYR A 105 4.61 14.86 -13.93
C TYR A 105 4.17 13.58 -14.63
N LEU A 106 4.76 12.44 -14.28
CA LEU A 106 4.46 11.14 -14.88
C LEU A 106 3.30 10.43 -14.20
N VAL A 107 3.08 10.66 -12.91
CA VAL A 107 2.13 9.90 -12.08
C VAL A 107 0.72 9.90 -12.65
N GLY A 108 0.23 11.03 -13.15
CA GLY A 108 -1.09 11.14 -13.76
C GLY A 108 -1.23 10.29 -15.04
N TRP A 109 -0.21 10.27 -15.90
CA TRP A 109 -0.18 9.45 -17.11
C TRP A 109 -0.12 7.95 -16.80
N ILE A 110 0.69 7.59 -15.82
CA ILE A 110 0.78 6.19 -15.36
C ILE A 110 -0.54 5.77 -14.73
N TYR A 111 -1.21 6.67 -14.03
CA TYR A 111 -2.53 6.40 -13.45
C TYR A 111 -3.57 6.08 -14.54
N MET A 112 -3.63 6.90 -15.61
CA MET A 112 -4.48 6.61 -16.77
C MET A 112 -4.15 5.25 -17.40
N LEU A 113 -2.87 4.89 -17.45
CA LEU A 113 -2.42 3.58 -17.93
C LEU A 113 -2.91 2.43 -17.03
N LYS A 114 -2.91 2.59 -15.71
CA LYS A 114 -3.44 1.59 -14.76
C LYS A 114 -4.93 1.33 -15.02
N TYR A 115 -5.75 2.37 -15.20
CA TYR A 115 -7.16 2.23 -15.58
C TYR A 115 -7.34 1.52 -16.94
N ALA A 116 -6.52 1.86 -17.92
CA ALA A 116 -6.56 1.22 -19.24
C ALA A 116 -6.21 -0.28 -19.17
N VAL A 117 -5.21 -0.64 -18.36
CA VAL A 117 -4.81 -2.04 -18.13
C VAL A 117 -5.89 -2.79 -17.36
N ALA A 118 -6.51 -2.19 -16.33
CA ALA A 118 -7.64 -2.77 -15.62
C ALA A 118 -8.82 -3.08 -16.57
N GLY A 119 -9.13 -2.14 -17.48
CA GLY A 119 -10.13 -2.35 -18.51
C GLY A 119 -9.74 -3.45 -19.50
N LEU A 120 -8.50 -3.51 -19.93
CA LEU A 120 -7.99 -4.53 -20.86
C LEU A 120 -8.04 -5.95 -20.25
N THR A 121 -7.57 -6.10 -19.03
CA THR A 121 -7.46 -7.41 -18.36
C THR A 121 -8.83 -7.95 -17.98
N SER A 122 -9.72 -7.10 -17.46
CA SER A 122 -11.10 -7.45 -17.14
C SER A 122 -11.90 -7.78 -18.40
N PHE A 123 -11.77 -7.01 -19.48
CA PHE A 123 -12.36 -7.33 -20.79
C PHE A 123 -11.91 -8.71 -21.27
N ALA A 124 -10.59 -9.01 -21.19
CA ALA A 124 -10.03 -10.29 -21.63
C ALA A 124 -10.64 -11.48 -20.87
N TYR A 125 -11.05 -11.29 -19.62
CA TYR A 125 -11.79 -12.28 -18.85
C TYR A 125 -13.27 -12.30 -19.25
N PHE A 126 -13.97 -11.18 -19.20
CA PHE A 126 -15.44 -11.08 -19.35
C PHE A 126 -15.94 -11.58 -20.71
N ARG A 127 -15.20 -11.32 -21.80
CA ARG A 127 -15.53 -11.82 -23.15
C ARG A 127 -15.60 -13.35 -23.27
N ARG A 128 -15.24 -14.10 -22.24
CA ARG A 128 -15.36 -15.55 -22.19
C ARG A 128 -16.73 -16.01 -21.75
N SER A 129 -17.45 -15.16 -21.01
CA SER A 129 -18.75 -15.47 -20.41
C SER A 129 -19.88 -14.58 -20.94
N ALA A 130 -19.55 -13.54 -21.72
CA ALA A 130 -20.51 -12.59 -22.27
C ALA A 130 -20.12 -12.18 -23.70
N SER A 131 -21.04 -11.49 -24.38
CA SER A 131 -20.81 -10.90 -25.71
C SER A 131 -19.72 -9.81 -25.62
N GLU A 132 -19.02 -9.55 -26.73
CA GLU A 132 -17.96 -8.53 -26.77
C GLU A 132 -18.44 -7.14 -26.36
N LYS A 133 -19.70 -6.81 -26.67
CA LYS A 133 -20.31 -5.52 -26.30
C LYS A 133 -20.58 -5.42 -24.81
N SER A 134 -21.13 -6.47 -24.20
CA SER A 134 -21.35 -6.53 -22.76
C SER A 134 -20.04 -6.63 -21.99
N ALA A 135 -19.04 -7.36 -22.52
CA ALA A 135 -17.70 -7.40 -21.93
C ALA A 135 -17.00 -6.04 -21.99
N LEU A 136 -17.18 -5.26 -23.07
CA LEU A 136 -16.63 -3.91 -23.17
C LEU A 136 -17.25 -2.97 -22.11
N LEU A 137 -18.57 -3.01 -21.94
CA LEU A 137 -19.25 -2.29 -20.87
C LEU A 137 -18.74 -2.77 -19.50
N GLY A 138 -18.62 -4.09 -19.31
CA GLY A 138 -18.08 -4.68 -18.08
C GLY A 138 -16.68 -4.19 -17.75
N SER A 139 -15.83 -3.96 -18.76
CA SER A 139 -14.48 -3.42 -18.54
C SER A 139 -14.49 -2.01 -17.94
N VAL A 140 -15.42 -1.17 -18.37
CA VAL A 140 -15.62 0.19 -17.82
C VAL A 140 -16.17 0.12 -16.39
N LEU A 141 -17.18 -0.73 -16.17
CA LEU A 141 -17.79 -0.92 -14.84
C LEU A 141 -16.78 -1.39 -13.81
N TYR A 142 -15.85 -2.26 -14.19
CA TYR A 142 -14.80 -2.75 -13.31
C TYR A 142 -13.71 -1.69 -13.03
N ALA A 143 -13.14 -1.13 -14.10
CA ALA A 143 -12.04 -0.18 -14.00
C ALA A 143 -12.44 1.09 -13.23
N PHE A 144 -13.67 1.59 -13.41
CA PHE A 144 -14.16 2.82 -12.79
C PHE A 144 -15.23 2.58 -11.72
N SER A 145 -15.20 1.43 -11.07
CA SER A 145 -16.09 1.14 -9.95
C SER A 145 -15.90 2.09 -8.77
N GLY A 146 -16.88 2.13 -7.87
CA GLY A 146 -16.78 2.90 -6.63
C GLY A 146 -15.52 2.55 -5.83
N PHE A 147 -15.07 1.28 -5.87
CA PHE A 147 -13.82 0.86 -5.24
C PHE A 147 -12.60 1.57 -5.84
N SER A 148 -12.51 1.63 -7.16
CA SER A 148 -11.41 2.35 -7.83
C SER A 148 -11.47 3.85 -7.56
N CYS A 149 -12.69 4.44 -7.50
CA CYS A 149 -12.86 5.87 -7.24
C CYS A 149 -12.43 6.26 -5.82
N ILE A 150 -12.89 5.52 -4.79
CA ILE A 150 -12.57 5.88 -3.40
C ILE A 150 -11.10 5.71 -3.10
N ASN A 151 -10.48 4.67 -3.66
CA ASN A 151 -9.07 4.33 -3.43
C ASN A 151 -8.11 5.09 -4.36
N VAL A 152 -8.52 6.19 -4.98
CA VAL A 152 -7.65 7.00 -5.84
C VAL A 152 -6.47 7.61 -5.07
N VAL A 153 -6.56 7.76 -3.77
CA VAL A 153 -5.46 8.17 -2.88
C VAL A 153 -4.38 7.10 -2.72
N PHE A 154 -4.73 5.83 -2.89
CA PHE A 154 -3.81 4.70 -2.79
C PHE A 154 -3.35 4.25 -4.19
N TYR A 155 -2.37 4.93 -4.73
CA TYR A 155 -1.87 4.70 -6.08
C TYR A 155 -1.49 3.24 -6.37
N HIS A 156 -0.89 2.53 -5.41
CA HIS A 156 -0.49 1.12 -5.53
C HIS A 156 -1.67 0.13 -5.54
N PHE A 157 -2.84 0.48 -4.99
CA PHE A 157 -4.03 -0.39 -5.07
C PHE A 157 -4.50 -0.60 -6.51
N HIS A 158 -4.28 0.40 -7.38
CA HIS A 158 -4.66 0.31 -8.79
C HIS A 158 -3.81 -0.67 -9.59
N ASP A 159 -2.62 -1.05 -9.10
CA ASP A 159 -1.82 -2.13 -9.68
C ASP A 159 -2.52 -3.47 -9.49
N VAL A 160 -3.03 -3.71 -8.30
CA VAL A 160 -3.78 -4.92 -7.95
C VAL A 160 -5.08 -4.99 -8.74
N ILE A 161 -5.86 -3.90 -8.81
CA ILE A 161 -7.09 -3.83 -9.62
C ILE A 161 -6.79 -4.15 -11.09
N ALA A 162 -5.68 -3.64 -11.62
CA ALA A 162 -5.29 -3.85 -13.01
C ALA A 162 -4.89 -5.30 -13.32
N LEU A 163 -4.30 -6.03 -12.36
CA LEU A 163 -3.67 -7.32 -12.61
C LEU A 163 -4.49 -8.53 -12.10
N PHE A 164 -5.35 -8.34 -11.10
CA PHE A 164 -6.22 -9.40 -10.58
C PHE A 164 -7.02 -10.15 -11.66
N PRO A 165 -7.63 -9.50 -12.69
CA PRO A 165 -8.35 -10.23 -13.72
C PRO A 165 -7.47 -11.23 -14.50
N LEU A 166 -6.14 -11.05 -14.55
CA LEU A 166 -5.21 -12.01 -15.16
C LEU A 166 -5.12 -13.29 -14.33
N LEU A 167 -5.18 -13.19 -13.01
CA LEU A 167 -5.17 -14.33 -12.10
C LEU A 167 -6.41 -15.20 -12.35
N MET A 168 -7.58 -14.60 -12.44
CA MET A 168 -8.84 -15.26 -12.76
C MET A 168 -8.83 -15.89 -14.16
N LEU A 169 -8.34 -15.15 -15.16
CA LEU A 169 -8.18 -15.62 -16.52
C LEU A 169 -7.19 -16.79 -16.62
N GLY A 170 -6.11 -16.73 -15.85
CA GLY A 170 -5.08 -17.77 -15.76
C GLY A 170 -5.66 -19.08 -15.24
N LEU A 171 -6.35 -19.02 -14.08
CA LEU A 171 -7.00 -20.18 -13.48
C LEU A 171 -8.03 -20.80 -14.44
N ASP A 172 -8.89 -19.99 -15.06
CA ASP A 172 -9.89 -20.47 -16.01
C ASP A 172 -9.25 -21.14 -17.23
N LYS A 173 -8.17 -20.58 -17.79
CA LYS A 173 -7.41 -21.20 -18.88
C LYS A 173 -6.78 -22.53 -18.45
N ARG A 174 -6.33 -22.60 -17.19
CA ARG A 174 -5.80 -23.84 -16.61
C ARG A 174 -6.87 -24.92 -16.50
N MET A 175 -8.02 -24.57 -15.93
CA MET A 175 -9.11 -25.51 -15.67
C MET A 175 -9.80 -25.97 -16.94
N GLN A 176 -10.10 -25.05 -17.87
CA GLN A 176 -10.90 -25.37 -19.08
C GLN A 176 -10.05 -25.86 -20.25
N LYS A 177 -8.81 -25.33 -20.42
CA LYS A 177 -7.94 -25.62 -21.57
C LYS A 177 -6.66 -26.34 -21.23
N GLY A 178 -6.42 -26.66 -19.96
CA GLY A 178 -5.19 -27.29 -19.47
C GLY A 178 -3.92 -26.50 -19.74
N LYS A 179 -4.00 -25.15 -19.90
CA LYS A 179 -2.86 -24.28 -20.15
C LYS A 179 -2.20 -23.92 -18.81
N LYS A 180 -0.98 -24.38 -18.58
CA LYS A 180 -0.23 -24.22 -17.33
C LYS A 180 0.32 -22.79 -17.15
N ALA A 181 1.09 -22.29 -18.11
CA ALA A 181 1.81 -21.02 -18.03
C ALA A 181 0.94 -19.81 -17.66
N PRO A 182 -0.28 -19.59 -18.21
CA PRO A 182 -1.06 -18.40 -17.86
C PRO A 182 -1.45 -18.30 -16.40
N PHE A 183 -1.71 -19.41 -15.72
CA PHE A 183 -2.03 -19.39 -14.28
C PHE A 183 -0.78 -19.14 -13.46
N LEU A 184 0.29 -19.88 -13.72
CA LEU A 184 1.56 -19.77 -13.02
C LEU A 184 2.11 -18.31 -13.07
N PHE A 185 2.21 -17.72 -14.27
CA PHE A 185 2.70 -16.33 -14.39
C PHE A 185 1.73 -15.30 -13.82
N ALA A 186 0.42 -15.55 -13.84
CA ALA A 186 -0.54 -14.67 -13.19
C ALA A 186 -0.39 -14.71 -11.66
N VAL A 187 -0.12 -15.86 -11.06
CA VAL A 187 0.23 -16.00 -9.64
C VAL A 187 1.50 -15.20 -9.34
N THR A 188 2.56 -15.40 -10.14
CA THR A 188 3.84 -14.70 -9.93
C THR A 188 3.66 -13.18 -9.92
N ILE A 189 2.96 -12.62 -10.92
CA ILE A 189 2.85 -11.17 -11.02
C ILE A 189 1.99 -10.58 -9.90
N ASN A 190 0.89 -11.24 -9.47
CA ASN A 190 0.08 -10.74 -8.37
C ASN A 190 0.82 -10.87 -7.03
N ALA A 191 1.59 -11.95 -6.80
CA ALA A 191 2.43 -12.10 -5.62
C ALA A 191 3.58 -11.08 -5.54
N LEU A 192 4.19 -10.71 -6.71
CA LEU A 192 5.21 -9.67 -6.78
C LEU A 192 4.63 -8.29 -6.48
N VAL A 193 3.47 -7.98 -7.08
CA VAL A 193 2.90 -6.63 -7.04
C VAL A 193 2.52 -6.21 -5.62
N ASN A 194 1.89 -7.11 -4.87
CA ASN A 194 1.52 -6.80 -3.50
C ASN A 194 1.16 -8.06 -2.70
N TYR A 195 2.00 -8.43 -1.75
CA TYR A 195 1.80 -9.63 -0.94
C TYR A 195 0.53 -9.58 -0.07
N TYR A 196 0.16 -8.39 0.44
CA TYR A 196 -1.00 -8.21 1.30
C TYR A 196 -2.31 -8.53 0.57
N PHE A 197 -2.51 -7.97 -0.61
CA PHE A 197 -3.67 -8.26 -1.43
C PHE A 197 -3.65 -9.69 -1.97
N PHE A 198 -2.46 -10.19 -2.33
CA PHE A 198 -2.31 -11.53 -2.88
C PHE A 198 -2.75 -12.63 -1.90
N ILE A 199 -2.51 -12.47 -0.59
CA ILE A 199 -3.02 -13.40 0.43
C ILE A 199 -4.55 -13.46 0.37
N GLY A 200 -5.24 -12.31 0.31
CA GLY A 200 -6.68 -12.25 0.11
C GLY A 200 -7.14 -12.87 -1.22
N GLU A 201 -6.38 -12.67 -2.30
CA GLU A 201 -6.66 -13.28 -3.61
C GLU A 201 -6.57 -14.80 -3.57
N VAL A 202 -5.67 -15.38 -2.78
CA VAL A 202 -5.57 -16.84 -2.58
C VAL A 202 -6.85 -17.38 -1.93
N PHE A 203 -7.37 -16.74 -0.88
CA PHE A 203 -8.66 -17.15 -0.28
C PHE A 203 -9.79 -17.01 -1.29
N PHE A 204 -9.83 -15.92 -2.06
CA PHE A 204 -10.82 -15.74 -3.09
C PHE A 204 -10.75 -16.83 -4.17
N LEU A 205 -9.55 -17.20 -4.63
CA LEU A 205 -9.35 -18.29 -5.59
C LEU A 205 -9.87 -19.62 -5.06
N VAL A 206 -9.67 -19.91 -3.78
CA VAL A 206 -10.21 -21.12 -3.13
C VAL A 206 -11.74 -21.12 -3.19
N PHE A 207 -12.39 -20.03 -2.78
CA PHE A 207 -13.86 -19.90 -2.84
C PHE A 207 -14.38 -19.99 -4.27
N TYR A 208 -13.72 -19.31 -5.21
CA TYR A 208 -14.05 -19.37 -6.63
C TYR A 208 -13.87 -20.79 -7.21
N TYR A 209 -12.78 -21.49 -6.84
CA TYR A 209 -12.53 -22.85 -7.29
C TYR A 209 -13.59 -23.82 -6.77
N ILE A 210 -13.93 -23.74 -5.50
CA ILE A 210 -14.95 -24.59 -4.87
C ILE A 210 -16.30 -24.37 -5.55
N THR A 211 -16.75 -23.12 -5.63
CA THR A 211 -18.09 -22.82 -6.17
C THR A 211 -18.20 -23.12 -7.65
N ARG A 212 -17.23 -22.70 -8.47
CA ARG A 212 -17.32 -22.82 -9.92
C ARG A 212 -16.93 -24.19 -10.45
N TYR A 213 -15.92 -24.83 -9.87
CA TYR A 213 -15.35 -26.07 -10.44
C TYR A 213 -15.70 -27.33 -9.67
N LEU A 214 -15.93 -27.24 -8.35
CA LEU A 214 -16.36 -28.39 -7.57
C LEU A 214 -17.90 -28.48 -7.46
N PHE A 215 -18.56 -27.34 -7.28
CA PHE A 215 -20.05 -27.31 -7.23
C PHE A 215 -20.70 -27.48 -8.60
N GLY A 216 -20.11 -26.96 -9.66
CA GLY A 216 -20.53 -27.18 -11.03
C GLY A 216 -20.78 -25.90 -11.84
N GLY A 217 -20.69 -26.03 -13.17
CA GLY A 217 -20.97 -24.94 -14.13
C GLY A 217 -22.48 -24.66 -14.30
N GLU A 218 -22.81 -23.66 -15.12
CA GLU A 218 -24.17 -23.10 -15.32
C GLU A 218 -25.23 -24.15 -15.73
N ASP A 219 -24.83 -25.18 -16.48
CA ASP A 219 -25.74 -26.21 -17.00
C ASP A 219 -25.46 -27.60 -16.41
N ALA A 220 -24.47 -27.73 -15.53
CA ALA A 220 -24.11 -28.99 -14.91
C ALA A 220 -24.90 -29.24 -13.62
N ARG A 221 -25.28 -30.51 -13.39
CA ARG A 221 -25.79 -30.91 -12.07
C ARG A 221 -24.70 -30.63 -11.02
N PRO A 222 -25.05 -30.09 -9.82
CA PRO A 222 -24.08 -29.89 -8.76
C PRO A 222 -23.23 -31.14 -8.54
N GLY A 223 -21.89 -30.98 -8.55
CA GLY A 223 -20.95 -32.05 -8.35
C GLY A 223 -20.69 -32.96 -9.55
N ALA A 224 -21.30 -32.77 -10.71
CA ALA A 224 -21.12 -33.65 -11.89
C ALA A 224 -19.64 -33.78 -12.34
N ASP A 225 -18.87 -32.70 -12.23
CA ASP A 225 -17.45 -32.63 -12.57
C ASP A 225 -16.52 -32.72 -11.34
N LEU A 226 -17.04 -32.94 -10.14
CA LEU A 226 -16.30 -32.90 -8.88
C LEU A 226 -15.02 -33.75 -8.94
N ARG A 227 -15.14 -35.07 -9.26
CA ARG A 227 -14.00 -35.97 -9.29
C ARG A 227 -12.96 -35.59 -10.35
N LYS A 228 -13.40 -35.11 -11.51
CA LYS A 228 -12.54 -34.65 -12.62
C LYS A 228 -11.76 -33.40 -12.25
N ASN A 229 -12.42 -32.43 -11.65
CA ASN A 229 -11.81 -31.17 -11.29
C ASN A 229 -10.99 -31.30 -10.00
N ALA A 230 -11.42 -32.07 -9.00
CA ALA A 230 -10.63 -32.37 -7.82
C ALA A 230 -9.25 -32.99 -8.16
N ARG A 231 -9.16 -33.84 -9.18
CA ARG A 231 -7.89 -34.37 -9.67
C ARG A 231 -6.91 -33.32 -10.22
N LYS A 232 -7.37 -32.08 -10.50
CA LYS A 232 -6.51 -31.00 -10.97
C LYS A 232 -5.94 -30.17 -9.83
N ILE A 233 -6.46 -30.30 -8.61
CA ILE A 233 -6.04 -29.53 -7.43
C ILE A 233 -4.52 -29.63 -7.20
N PRO A 234 -3.88 -30.83 -7.15
CA PRO A 234 -2.44 -30.91 -6.91
C PRO A 234 -1.62 -30.14 -7.94
N ALA A 235 -2.06 -30.16 -9.20
CA ALA A 235 -1.36 -29.42 -10.25
C ALA A 235 -1.58 -27.91 -10.16
N CYS A 236 -2.75 -27.46 -9.72
CA CYS A 236 -2.97 -26.03 -9.45
C CYS A 236 -2.16 -25.56 -8.24
N ILE A 237 -2.06 -26.38 -7.18
CA ILE A 237 -1.21 -26.09 -6.02
C ILE A 237 0.26 -25.99 -6.45
N LEU A 238 0.76 -26.99 -7.20
CA LEU A 238 2.14 -26.95 -7.71
C LEU A 238 2.41 -25.68 -8.54
N GLU A 239 1.49 -25.33 -9.45
CA GLU A 239 1.62 -24.12 -10.29
C GLU A 239 1.53 -22.84 -9.43
N GLY A 240 0.71 -22.84 -8.37
CA GLY A 240 0.63 -21.77 -7.38
C GLY A 240 1.94 -21.63 -6.59
N CYS A 241 2.46 -22.73 -6.03
CA CYS A 241 3.73 -22.73 -5.29
C CYS A 241 4.91 -22.30 -6.17
N LEU A 242 4.99 -22.76 -7.41
CA LEU A 242 6.02 -22.32 -8.35
C LEU A 242 5.88 -20.81 -8.66
N GLY A 243 4.64 -20.33 -8.83
CA GLY A 243 4.36 -18.93 -9.08
C GLY A 243 4.78 -18.02 -7.91
N VAL A 244 4.43 -18.39 -6.68
CA VAL A 244 4.84 -17.68 -5.44
C VAL A 244 6.35 -17.79 -5.25
N GLY A 245 6.92 -18.97 -5.48
CA GLY A 245 8.36 -19.16 -5.39
C GLY A 245 9.14 -18.28 -6.36
N MET A 246 8.64 -18.05 -7.58
CA MET A 246 9.25 -17.09 -8.53
C MET A 246 9.17 -15.64 -8.03
N ALA A 247 8.20 -15.30 -7.19
CA ALA A 247 8.08 -14.00 -6.53
C ALA A 247 8.89 -13.90 -5.23
N GLY A 248 9.59 -14.96 -4.83
CA GLY A 248 10.27 -15.11 -3.54
C GLY A 248 11.20 -13.96 -3.17
N VAL A 249 11.85 -13.35 -4.16
CA VAL A 249 12.77 -12.23 -3.96
C VAL A 249 12.14 -11.03 -3.24
N LEU A 250 10.86 -10.75 -3.45
CA LEU A 250 10.11 -9.72 -2.73
C LEU A 250 9.20 -10.34 -1.66
N PHE A 251 8.61 -11.50 -1.94
CA PHE A 251 7.59 -12.08 -1.08
C PHE A 251 8.17 -12.58 0.27
N ILE A 252 9.37 -13.21 0.27
CA ILE A 252 9.97 -13.75 1.49
C ILE A 252 10.43 -12.64 2.45
N PRO A 253 11.20 -11.61 2.01
CA PRO A 253 11.54 -10.48 2.88
C PRO A 253 10.30 -9.77 3.43
N SER A 254 9.28 -9.59 2.59
CA SER A 254 8.03 -8.93 3.00
C SER A 254 7.30 -9.68 4.12
N ILE A 255 7.15 -11.00 3.98
CA ILE A 255 6.50 -11.81 5.02
C ILE A 255 7.33 -11.84 6.29
N ALA A 256 8.67 -11.94 6.19
CA ALA A 256 9.55 -11.86 7.35
C ALA A 256 9.40 -10.54 8.10
N ALA A 257 9.32 -9.41 7.37
CA ALA A 257 9.10 -8.09 7.97
C ALA A 257 7.72 -7.98 8.64
N VAL A 258 6.65 -8.47 7.97
CA VAL A 258 5.29 -8.44 8.52
C VAL A 258 5.18 -9.24 9.82
N LEU A 259 5.76 -10.44 9.87
CA LEU A 259 5.72 -11.29 11.06
C LEU A 259 6.43 -10.68 12.28
N ASN A 260 7.37 -9.76 12.06
CA ASN A 260 8.10 -9.04 13.10
C ASN A 260 7.55 -7.62 13.35
N ASN A 261 6.51 -7.17 12.63
CA ASN A 261 5.97 -5.81 12.77
C ASN A 261 4.90 -5.78 13.87
N PRO A 262 5.08 -5.00 14.95
CA PRO A 262 4.12 -4.90 16.06
C PRO A 262 2.71 -4.52 15.63
N ARG A 263 2.55 -3.70 14.57
CA ARG A 263 1.25 -3.28 14.04
C ARG A 263 0.38 -4.42 13.48
N VAL A 264 0.97 -5.55 13.15
CA VAL A 264 0.25 -6.72 12.61
C VAL A 264 -0.11 -7.71 13.71
N SER A 265 0.30 -7.48 14.93
CA SER A 265 0.02 -8.36 16.09
C SER A 265 -1.43 -8.30 16.57
N ASP A 266 -2.18 -7.23 16.23
CA ASP A 266 -3.59 -7.09 16.58
C ASP A 266 -4.49 -7.99 15.73
N HIS A 267 -4.61 -9.23 16.17
CA HIS A 267 -5.50 -10.20 15.52
C HIS A 267 -6.94 -10.06 15.97
N ILE A 268 -7.86 -10.32 15.01
CA ILE A 268 -9.30 -10.32 15.29
C ILE A 268 -9.67 -11.33 16.38
N SER A 269 -10.48 -10.89 17.34
CA SER A 269 -11.08 -11.82 18.30
C SER A 269 -12.19 -12.63 17.61
N LEU A 270 -12.18 -13.95 17.80
CA LEU A 270 -13.23 -14.85 17.28
C LEU A 270 -14.61 -14.56 17.87
N SER A 271 -14.71 -13.77 18.94
CA SER A 271 -15.97 -13.30 19.52
C SER A 271 -16.62 -12.14 18.74
N GLN A 272 -15.89 -11.46 17.87
CA GLN A 272 -16.40 -10.34 17.07
C GLN A 272 -17.16 -10.83 15.82
N LEU A 273 -18.38 -11.27 16.01
CA LEU A 273 -19.20 -11.83 14.92
C LEU A 273 -19.91 -10.78 14.07
N THR A 274 -20.15 -9.59 14.62
CA THR A 274 -20.92 -8.51 13.95
C THR A 274 -20.17 -7.19 14.02
N PHE A 275 -20.35 -6.38 12.96
CA PHE A 275 -19.97 -4.97 12.96
C PHE A 275 -21.03 -4.13 13.68
N ASP A 276 -20.73 -2.87 13.94
CA ASP A 276 -21.69 -1.86 14.36
C ASP A 276 -22.64 -1.45 13.22
N TRP A 277 -23.79 -0.88 13.57
CA TRP A 277 -24.80 -0.49 12.59
C TRP A 277 -24.31 0.48 11.51
N PRO A 278 -23.52 1.53 11.81
CA PRO A 278 -22.97 2.41 10.79
C PRO A 278 -22.18 1.67 9.69
N ASN A 279 -21.39 0.66 10.03
CA ASN A 279 -20.67 -0.15 9.06
C ASN A 279 -21.63 -0.89 8.11
N TYR A 280 -22.70 -1.51 8.60
CA TYR A 280 -23.69 -2.17 7.74
C TYR A 280 -24.41 -1.19 6.83
N LEU A 281 -24.77 -0.01 7.33
CA LEU A 281 -25.42 1.03 6.53
C LEU A 281 -24.45 1.53 5.44
N GLN A 282 -23.16 1.71 5.75
CA GLN A 282 -22.15 2.08 4.77
C GLN A 282 -21.94 0.99 3.71
N MET A 283 -21.92 -0.28 4.10
CA MET A 283 -21.83 -1.41 3.15
C MET A 283 -23.03 -1.42 2.20
N LEU A 284 -24.24 -1.23 2.73
CA LEU A 284 -25.45 -1.13 1.90
C LEU A 284 -25.36 0.07 0.97
N ARG A 285 -25.00 1.23 1.49
CA ARG A 285 -24.86 2.47 0.72
C ARG A 285 -23.83 2.34 -0.39
N ALA A 286 -22.68 1.71 -0.11
CA ALA A 286 -21.60 1.49 -1.06
C ALA A 286 -21.98 0.72 -2.33
N LEU A 287 -23.08 -0.03 -2.30
CA LEU A 287 -23.62 -0.76 -3.45
C LEU A 287 -24.51 0.11 -4.34
N PHE A 288 -25.21 1.10 -3.76
CA PHE A 288 -26.27 1.85 -4.43
C PHE A 288 -25.87 3.28 -4.81
N PHE A 289 -24.85 3.85 -4.15
CA PHE A 289 -24.43 5.23 -4.36
C PHE A 289 -22.99 5.31 -4.89
N PRO A 290 -22.67 6.34 -5.70
CA PRO A 290 -21.29 6.65 -6.05
C PRO A 290 -20.40 6.79 -4.82
N ALA A 291 -19.11 6.53 -4.97
CA ALA A 291 -18.13 6.68 -3.93
C ALA A 291 -18.00 8.15 -3.49
N GLU A 292 -17.77 8.32 -2.20
CA GLU A 292 -17.47 9.62 -1.57
C GLU A 292 -16.00 9.73 -1.24
N ASN A 293 -15.57 10.96 -0.97
CA ASN A 293 -14.26 11.24 -0.42
C ASN A 293 -14.14 10.63 1.00
N MET A 294 -12.99 10.05 1.33
CA MET A 294 -12.74 9.42 2.63
C MET A 294 -12.74 10.41 3.79
N PHE A 295 -12.31 11.67 3.57
CA PHE A 295 -11.97 12.59 4.66
C PHE A 295 -13.14 13.39 5.22
N ASN A 296 -14.06 13.87 4.39
CA ASN A 296 -14.98 14.92 4.82
C ASN A 296 -16.44 14.68 4.53
N PHE A 297 -16.82 13.53 3.97
CA PHE A 297 -18.15 13.37 3.37
C PHE A 297 -18.84 12.06 3.66
N SER A 298 -18.28 11.23 4.56
CA SER A 298 -19.03 10.05 4.97
C SER A 298 -20.21 10.48 5.85
N ALA A 299 -21.39 10.37 5.28
CA ALA A 299 -22.62 10.62 6.02
C ALA A 299 -22.91 9.54 7.10
N VAL A 300 -22.10 8.50 7.17
CA VAL A 300 -22.42 7.31 7.95
C VAL A 300 -21.24 6.86 8.82
N VAL A 301 -20.02 6.95 8.30
CA VAL A 301 -18.77 6.60 9.01
C VAL A 301 -17.84 7.79 8.94
N HIS A 302 -17.24 8.20 10.04
CA HIS A 302 -16.41 9.39 10.13
C HIS A 302 -15.25 9.36 9.13
N ASP A 303 -14.61 8.20 8.98
CA ASP A 303 -13.48 8.01 8.08
C ASP A 303 -13.64 6.70 7.29
N ASN A 304 -13.75 6.78 5.97
CA ASN A 304 -13.90 5.59 5.14
C ASN A 304 -12.55 5.04 4.63
N TRP A 305 -11.52 5.05 5.48
CA TRP A 305 -10.25 4.38 5.23
C TRP A 305 -10.41 2.87 5.00
N TYR A 306 -11.57 2.33 5.39
CA TYR A 306 -11.93 0.92 5.23
C TYR A 306 -12.20 0.51 3.79
N SER A 307 -12.18 1.43 2.82
CA SER A 307 -12.42 1.18 1.38
C SER A 307 -13.79 0.56 1.08
N ILE A 308 -14.83 0.95 1.83
CA ILE A 308 -16.19 0.41 1.67
C ILE A 308 -16.88 1.10 0.48
N ALA A 309 -16.62 0.63 -0.75
CA ALA A 309 -17.26 1.12 -1.97
C ALA A 309 -17.32 0.02 -3.05
N ALA A 310 -18.48 -0.17 -3.66
CA ALA A 310 -18.70 -1.19 -4.70
C ALA A 310 -19.70 -0.76 -5.78
N TYR A 311 -20.04 0.52 -5.86
CA TYR A 311 -20.96 1.06 -6.86
C TYR A 311 -20.44 0.85 -8.28
N LEU A 312 -21.34 0.43 -9.17
CA LEU A 312 -21.05 0.32 -10.59
C LEU A 312 -21.58 1.55 -11.32
N PRO A 313 -20.75 2.34 -12.05
CA PRO A 313 -21.14 3.58 -12.66
C PRO A 313 -22.42 3.43 -13.52
N LEU A 314 -23.39 4.31 -13.34
CA LEU A 314 -24.70 4.31 -13.96
C LEU A 314 -25.61 3.13 -13.58
N VAL A 315 -25.05 1.90 -13.57
CA VAL A 315 -25.85 0.66 -13.45
C VAL A 315 -26.20 0.35 -11.99
N GLY A 316 -25.36 0.78 -11.04
CA GLY A 316 -25.48 0.39 -9.64
C GLY A 316 -25.52 -1.14 -9.51
N VAL A 317 -26.38 -1.64 -8.63
CA VAL A 317 -26.62 -3.08 -8.45
C VAL A 317 -27.96 -3.56 -9.04
N CYS A 318 -28.61 -2.76 -9.88
CA CYS A 318 -29.92 -3.10 -10.47
C CYS A 318 -29.93 -4.47 -11.15
N LEU A 319 -28.91 -4.73 -11.96
CA LEU A 319 -28.83 -5.99 -12.71
C LEU A 319 -28.25 -7.14 -11.86
N VAL A 320 -27.47 -6.82 -10.83
CA VAL A 320 -27.05 -7.80 -9.82
C VAL A 320 -28.25 -8.31 -9.03
N LEU A 321 -29.15 -7.42 -8.59
CA LEU A 321 -30.41 -7.80 -7.95
C LEU A 321 -31.27 -8.65 -8.88
N ALA A 322 -31.37 -8.27 -10.15
CA ALA A 322 -32.09 -9.07 -11.14
C ALA A 322 -31.45 -10.48 -11.29
N TYR A 323 -30.13 -10.57 -11.23
CA TYR A 323 -29.43 -11.84 -11.27
C TYR A 323 -29.76 -12.70 -10.04
N LEU A 324 -29.65 -12.13 -8.83
CA LEU A 324 -29.90 -12.83 -7.57
C LEU A 324 -31.37 -13.26 -7.39
N LEU A 325 -32.32 -12.50 -7.95
CA LEU A 325 -33.74 -12.82 -7.92
C LEU A 325 -34.14 -13.95 -8.88
N ARG A 326 -33.22 -14.42 -9.74
CA ARG A 326 -33.51 -15.56 -10.60
C ARG A 326 -33.64 -16.83 -9.76
N TRP A 327 -34.71 -17.57 -9.93
CA TRP A 327 -34.99 -18.78 -9.14
C TRP A 327 -34.00 -19.94 -9.38
N LYS A 328 -33.28 -19.93 -10.50
CA LYS A 328 -32.30 -20.98 -10.86
C LYS A 328 -30.89 -20.55 -10.42
N TRP A 329 -30.46 -21.06 -9.30
CA TRP A 329 -29.13 -20.78 -8.73
C TRP A 329 -28.02 -21.50 -9.49
N ASP A 330 -26.93 -20.80 -9.72
CA ASP A 330 -25.68 -21.34 -10.26
C ASP A 330 -24.50 -20.99 -9.33
N TRP A 331 -23.30 -21.39 -9.74
CA TRP A 331 -22.08 -21.17 -8.97
C TRP A 331 -21.84 -19.68 -8.59
N LEU A 332 -22.25 -18.75 -9.45
CA LEU A 332 -22.03 -17.31 -9.19
C LEU A 332 -23.01 -16.79 -8.14
N HIS A 333 -24.24 -17.32 -8.07
CA HIS A 333 -25.18 -17.01 -6.98
C HIS A 333 -24.57 -17.42 -5.64
N VAL A 334 -24.06 -18.68 -5.55
CA VAL A 334 -23.48 -19.21 -4.32
C VAL A 334 -22.27 -18.37 -3.89
N LEU A 335 -21.40 -18.03 -4.85
CA LEU A 335 -20.20 -17.24 -4.55
C LEU A 335 -20.54 -15.82 -4.11
N LEU A 336 -21.47 -15.13 -4.79
CA LEU A 336 -21.90 -13.77 -4.42
C LEU A 336 -22.53 -13.74 -3.03
N VAL A 337 -23.47 -14.64 -2.75
CA VAL A 337 -24.10 -14.73 -1.41
C VAL A 337 -23.06 -15.06 -0.36
N GLY A 338 -22.15 -16.01 -0.63
CA GLY A 338 -21.04 -16.34 0.29
C GLY A 338 -20.15 -15.14 0.59
N LEU A 339 -19.76 -14.35 -0.42
CA LEU A 339 -18.94 -13.16 -0.21
C LEU A 339 -19.68 -12.03 0.52
N PHE A 340 -20.99 -11.86 0.30
CA PHE A 340 -21.79 -10.93 1.11
C PHE A 340 -21.82 -11.34 2.58
N LEU A 341 -21.94 -12.64 2.88
CA LEU A 341 -21.86 -13.15 4.25
C LEU A 341 -20.47 -12.96 4.86
N VAL A 342 -19.42 -13.20 4.06
CA VAL A 342 -18.03 -12.92 4.47
C VAL A 342 -17.85 -11.44 4.79
N ALA A 343 -18.35 -10.54 3.95
CA ALA A 343 -18.27 -9.11 4.18
C ALA A 343 -19.03 -8.64 5.42
N ALA A 344 -20.11 -9.35 5.79
CA ALA A 344 -21.00 -8.97 6.89
C ALA A 344 -20.48 -9.35 8.27
N SER A 345 -19.41 -10.15 8.40
CA SER A 345 -18.86 -10.54 9.71
C SER A 345 -17.38 -10.15 9.81
N PRO A 346 -16.94 -9.49 10.91
CA PRO A 346 -15.55 -9.15 11.14
C PRO A 346 -14.59 -10.33 10.99
N VAL A 347 -14.90 -11.45 11.63
CA VAL A 347 -14.06 -12.67 11.61
C VAL A 347 -13.87 -13.21 10.20
N SER A 348 -14.93 -13.33 9.40
CA SER A 348 -14.78 -13.83 8.03
C SER A 348 -14.16 -12.79 7.08
N ASN A 349 -14.41 -11.49 7.30
CA ASN A 349 -13.77 -10.40 6.55
C ASN A 349 -12.26 -10.40 6.77
N SER A 350 -11.78 -10.71 7.99
CA SER A 350 -10.36 -10.69 8.34
C SER A 350 -9.51 -11.66 7.51
N LEU A 351 -10.10 -12.73 6.97
CA LEU A 351 -9.43 -13.64 6.01
C LEU A 351 -8.80 -12.90 4.82
N PHE A 352 -9.40 -11.80 4.40
CA PHE A 352 -8.94 -11.01 3.25
C PHE A 352 -7.98 -9.88 3.61
N VAL A 353 -7.72 -9.67 4.91
CA VAL A 353 -6.89 -8.58 5.43
C VAL A 353 -5.90 -9.09 6.48
N MET A 354 -5.33 -10.27 6.24
CA MET A 354 -4.29 -10.90 7.05
C MET A 354 -4.69 -11.16 8.52
N PHE A 355 -5.97 -11.44 8.77
CA PHE A 355 -6.54 -11.71 10.10
C PHE A 355 -6.45 -10.54 11.09
N THR A 356 -6.23 -9.32 10.61
CA THR A 356 -6.20 -8.13 11.47
C THR A 356 -7.59 -7.79 12.02
N SER A 357 -7.63 -7.07 13.15
CA SER A 357 -8.86 -6.57 13.77
C SER A 357 -9.53 -5.46 12.97
N GLU A 358 -8.77 -4.80 12.09
CA GLU A 358 -9.25 -3.68 11.30
C GLU A 358 -10.35 -4.04 10.31
N PRO A 359 -11.44 -3.28 10.25
CA PRO A 359 -12.59 -3.58 9.40
C PRO A 359 -12.38 -3.21 7.93
N TYR A 360 -11.19 -3.34 7.40
CA TYR A 360 -10.88 -3.04 6.00
C TYR A 360 -11.66 -3.91 5.02
N ARG A 361 -12.20 -3.28 3.93
CA ARG A 361 -12.80 -3.95 2.77
C ARG A 361 -11.93 -3.76 1.53
N ARG A 362 -10.63 -3.72 1.70
CA ARG A 362 -9.66 -3.54 0.61
C ARG A 362 -9.74 -4.62 -0.48
N TRP A 363 -10.39 -5.74 -0.20
CA TRP A 363 -10.66 -6.83 -1.13
C TRP A 363 -11.91 -6.65 -2.01
N TYR A 364 -12.67 -5.56 -1.86
CA TYR A 364 -13.93 -5.34 -2.61
C TYR A 364 -13.76 -5.27 -4.12
N TYR A 365 -12.57 -5.02 -4.68
CA TYR A 365 -12.33 -5.14 -6.13
C TYR A 365 -12.63 -6.56 -6.65
N MET A 366 -12.42 -7.61 -5.84
CA MET A 366 -12.78 -8.99 -6.18
C MET A 366 -14.30 -9.19 -6.16
N LEU A 367 -15.01 -8.60 -5.18
CA LEU A 367 -16.47 -8.57 -5.16
C LEU A 367 -17.02 -7.81 -6.36
N VAL A 368 -16.50 -6.61 -6.64
CA VAL A 368 -16.86 -5.79 -7.81
C VAL A 368 -16.71 -6.57 -9.11
N PHE A 369 -15.64 -7.32 -9.27
CA PHE A 369 -15.41 -8.16 -10.44
C PHE A 369 -16.55 -9.15 -10.68
N LEU A 370 -17.09 -9.77 -9.63
CA LEU A 370 -18.23 -10.68 -9.72
C LEU A 370 -19.57 -9.94 -9.91
N LEU A 371 -19.76 -8.77 -9.29
CA LEU A 371 -20.94 -7.92 -9.51
C LEU A 371 -21.03 -7.52 -11.00
N VAL A 372 -19.91 -7.16 -11.61
CA VAL A 372 -19.81 -6.87 -13.03
C VAL A 372 -20.11 -8.11 -13.86
N LEU A 373 -19.58 -9.29 -13.50
CA LEU A 373 -19.84 -10.54 -14.20
C LEU A 373 -21.33 -10.88 -14.19
N ALA A 374 -22.03 -10.74 -13.06
CA ALA A 374 -23.46 -10.92 -12.94
C ALA A 374 -24.23 -9.91 -13.84
N THR A 375 -23.82 -8.63 -13.79
CA THR A 375 -24.41 -7.57 -14.59
C THR A 375 -24.35 -7.86 -16.09
N ILE A 376 -23.20 -8.24 -16.63
CA ILE A 376 -23.04 -8.49 -18.08
C ILE A 376 -23.75 -9.76 -18.54
N LYS A 377 -23.91 -10.76 -17.67
CA LYS A 377 -24.73 -11.95 -17.96
C LYS A 377 -26.20 -11.59 -18.11
N VAL A 378 -26.73 -10.76 -17.22
CA VAL A 378 -28.11 -10.27 -17.33
C VAL A 378 -28.32 -9.45 -18.62
N LEU A 379 -27.35 -8.60 -18.98
CA LEU A 379 -27.41 -7.80 -20.21
C LEU A 379 -27.48 -8.64 -21.48
N ASP A 380 -26.81 -9.77 -21.53
CA ASP A 380 -26.84 -10.67 -22.69
C ASP A 380 -28.12 -11.51 -22.77
N HIS A 381 -28.83 -11.68 -21.66
CA HIS A 381 -30.02 -12.54 -21.55
C HIS A 381 -31.15 -11.85 -20.78
N LEU A 382 -31.44 -10.58 -21.10
CA LEU A 382 -32.43 -9.74 -20.39
C LEU A 382 -33.79 -10.39 -20.18
N GLN A 383 -34.23 -11.21 -21.14
CA GLN A 383 -35.53 -11.89 -21.10
C GLN A 383 -35.59 -12.96 -19.99
N ASP A 384 -34.46 -13.47 -19.56
CA ASP A 384 -34.38 -14.57 -18.58
C ASP A 384 -34.31 -14.05 -17.14
N TYR A 385 -34.26 -12.72 -16.94
CA TYR A 385 -34.07 -12.09 -15.65
C TYR A 385 -35.09 -11.00 -15.35
N PRO A 386 -35.55 -10.85 -14.11
CA PRO A 386 -36.52 -9.83 -13.72
C PRO A 386 -35.86 -8.44 -13.54
N TRP A 387 -35.19 -7.94 -14.58
CA TRP A 387 -34.39 -6.70 -14.50
C TRP A 387 -35.21 -5.46 -14.12
N ARG A 388 -36.50 -5.42 -14.48
CA ARG A 388 -37.40 -4.32 -14.07
C ARG A 388 -37.64 -4.29 -12.57
N VAL A 389 -37.76 -5.47 -11.96
CA VAL A 389 -37.89 -5.61 -10.50
C VAL A 389 -36.57 -5.17 -9.83
N GLY A 390 -35.42 -5.57 -10.36
CA GLY A 390 -34.09 -5.13 -9.87
C GLY A 390 -33.94 -3.61 -9.89
N CYS A 391 -34.35 -2.93 -10.98
CA CYS A 391 -34.40 -1.47 -11.05
C CYS A 391 -35.37 -0.85 -10.02
N GLY A 392 -36.55 -1.43 -9.85
CA GLY A 392 -37.57 -0.96 -8.87
C GLY A 392 -37.05 -1.07 -7.42
N ILE A 393 -36.46 -2.20 -7.05
CA ILE A 393 -35.86 -2.40 -5.73
C ILE A 393 -34.71 -1.41 -5.52
N SER A 394 -33.82 -1.23 -6.51
CA SER A 394 -32.72 -0.27 -6.41
C SER A 394 -33.24 1.15 -6.18
N ALA A 395 -34.26 1.59 -6.93
CA ALA A 395 -34.85 2.91 -6.73
C ALA A 395 -35.45 3.08 -5.33
N ALA A 396 -36.15 2.05 -4.82
CA ALA A 396 -36.77 2.06 -3.51
C ALA A 396 -35.70 2.12 -2.39
N VAL A 397 -34.61 1.33 -2.50
CA VAL A 397 -33.51 1.35 -1.53
C VAL A 397 -32.78 2.69 -1.55
N ILE A 398 -32.48 3.25 -2.73
CA ILE A 398 -31.86 4.58 -2.84
C ILE A 398 -32.75 5.64 -2.18
N ALA A 399 -34.07 5.62 -2.44
CA ALA A 399 -35.00 6.56 -1.80
C ALA A 399 -35.06 6.39 -0.28
N ALA A 400 -35.07 5.17 0.22
CA ALA A 400 -35.10 4.87 1.65
C ALA A 400 -33.82 5.35 2.37
N ILE A 401 -32.65 5.07 1.79
CA ILE A 401 -31.36 5.54 2.33
C ILE A 401 -31.31 7.08 2.28
N THR A 402 -31.72 7.69 1.17
CA THR A 402 -31.75 9.16 1.04
C THR A 402 -32.65 9.79 2.10
N LEU A 403 -33.85 9.23 2.31
CA LEU A 403 -34.77 9.72 3.33
C LEU A 403 -34.19 9.58 4.74
N TYR A 404 -33.59 8.43 5.05
CA TYR A 404 -32.93 8.19 6.33
C TYR A 404 -31.81 9.22 6.59
N LEU A 405 -30.93 9.41 5.61
CA LEU A 405 -29.82 10.37 5.70
C LEU A 405 -30.34 11.82 5.78
N TYR A 406 -31.41 12.14 5.07
CA TYR A 406 -32.04 13.46 5.16
C TYR A 406 -32.62 13.74 6.54
N VAL A 407 -33.28 12.76 7.17
CA VAL A 407 -33.83 12.88 8.54
C VAL A 407 -32.71 13.04 9.57
N LYS A 408 -31.59 12.32 9.39
CA LYS A 408 -30.43 12.38 10.30
C LYS A 408 -29.43 13.49 9.98
N ARG A 409 -29.73 14.41 9.05
CA ARG A 409 -28.81 15.42 8.52
C ARG A 409 -28.17 16.34 9.55
N ASP A 410 -28.85 16.58 10.69
CA ASP A 410 -28.37 17.51 11.72
C ASP A 410 -27.32 16.84 12.66
N THR A 411 -27.22 15.53 12.64
CA THR A 411 -26.23 14.73 13.37
C THR A 411 -25.02 14.34 12.51
N MET A 412 -25.00 14.75 11.23
CA MET A 412 -23.99 14.35 10.26
C MET A 412 -23.17 15.54 9.82
N VAL A 413 -21.86 15.37 9.64
CA VAL A 413 -20.90 16.36 9.09
C VAL A 413 -21.24 16.77 7.63
N TYR A 414 -22.31 16.20 7.08
CA TYR A 414 -22.67 16.24 5.67
C TYR A 414 -23.26 17.56 5.19
N ARG A 415 -22.74 18.10 4.09
CA ARG A 415 -23.37 19.22 3.40
C ARG A 415 -24.56 18.73 2.58
N LYS A 416 -25.77 19.24 2.85
CA LYS A 416 -27.07 18.84 2.25
C LYS A 416 -27.03 18.67 0.72
N TYR A 417 -26.30 19.53 0.02
CA TYR A 417 -26.22 19.48 -1.43
C TYR A 417 -25.53 18.22 -1.98
N TRP A 418 -24.55 17.63 -1.25
CA TRP A 418 -23.87 16.41 -1.66
C TRP A 418 -24.81 15.20 -1.66
N LEU A 419 -25.63 15.08 -0.62
CA LEU A 419 -26.66 14.05 -0.57
C LEU A 419 -27.59 14.14 -1.78
N VAL A 420 -28.01 15.36 -2.16
CA VAL A 420 -28.84 15.58 -3.35
C VAL A 420 -28.09 15.17 -4.62
N VAL A 421 -26.84 15.61 -4.80
CA VAL A 421 -26.04 15.26 -6.01
C VAL A 421 -25.86 13.76 -6.14
N LEU A 422 -25.44 13.07 -5.08
CA LEU A 422 -25.23 11.62 -5.12
C LEU A 422 -26.53 10.85 -5.36
N THR A 423 -27.64 11.31 -4.75
CA THR A 423 -28.97 10.74 -4.98
C THR A 423 -29.41 10.93 -6.44
N LEU A 424 -29.20 12.12 -7.02
CA LEU A 424 -29.53 12.38 -8.41
C LEU A 424 -28.69 11.52 -9.37
N ILE A 425 -27.42 11.30 -9.10
CA ILE A 425 -26.56 10.41 -9.89
C ILE A 425 -27.07 8.96 -9.77
N ALA A 426 -27.36 8.49 -8.56
CA ALA A 426 -27.81 7.13 -8.32
C ALA A 426 -29.20 6.85 -8.96
N ILE A 427 -30.20 7.70 -8.69
CA ILE A 427 -31.54 7.57 -9.26
C ILE A 427 -31.54 7.83 -10.78
N GLY A 428 -30.80 8.85 -11.22
CA GLY A 428 -30.64 9.14 -12.66
C GLY A 428 -30.02 7.97 -13.40
N GLY A 429 -29.04 7.27 -12.80
CA GLY A 429 -28.48 6.04 -13.34
C GLY A 429 -29.53 4.94 -13.51
N VAL A 430 -30.36 4.69 -12.50
CA VAL A 430 -31.47 3.70 -12.58
C VAL A 430 -32.47 4.06 -13.69
N VAL A 431 -32.84 5.33 -13.76
CA VAL A 431 -33.81 5.80 -14.81
C VAL A 431 -33.20 5.66 -16.20
N LEU A 432 -31.95 6.06 -16.41
CA LEU A 432 -31.26 5.94 -17.70
C LEU A 432 -31.08 4.48 -18.10
N LEU A 433 -30.67 3.61 -17.14
CA LEU A 433 -30.58 2.17 -17.38
C LEU A 433 -31.95 1.60 -17.80
N PHE A 434 -33.01 1.91 -17.04
CA PHE A 434 -34.37 1.45 -17.33
C PHE A 434 -34.82 1.88 -18.72
N ALA A 435 -34.58 3.14 -19.10
CA ALA A 435 -34.92 3.66 -20.42
C ALA A 435 -34.08 3.00 -21.53
N ALA A 436 -32.76 2.84 -21.33
CA ALA A 436 -31.84 2.21 -22.28
C ALA A 436 -32.20 0.75 -22.57
N LEU A 437 -32.67 0.02 -21.56
CA LEU A 437 -33.12 -1.37 -21.70
C LEU A 437 -34.54 -1.52 -22.27
N GLY A 438 -35.19 -0.42 -22.67
CA GLY A 438 -36.51 -0.43 -23.32
C GLY A 438 -37.67 -0.48 -22.33
N GLY A 439 -37.48 -0.04 -21.09
CA GLY A 439 -38.56 0.14 -20.10
C GLY A 439 -39.57 1.21 -20.53
N VAL A 440 -39.15 2.17 -21.34
CA VAL A 440 -39.99 3.23 -21.91
C VAL A 440 -40.21 2.98 -23.41
N ARG A 441 -41.41 2.60 -23.79
CA ARG A 441 -41.76 2.23 -25.19
C ARG A 441 -41.43 3.32 -26.23
N ARG A 442 -41.50 4.62 -25.86
CA ARG A 442 -41.22 5.76 -26.75
C ARG A 442 -39.73 6.03 -26.99
N LEU A 443 -38.85 5.48 -26.16
CA LEU A 443 -37.38 5.71 -26.19
C LEU A 443 -36.62 4.47 -26.72
N ARG A 444 -37.08 3.89 -27.85
CA ARG A 444 -36.41 2.73 -28.45
C ARG A 444 -35.10 3.16 -29.16
N LEU A 445 -33.97 2.92 -28.49
CA LEU A 445 -32.65 3.22 -29.06
C LEU A 445 -32.31 2.25 -30.20
N ARG A 446 -31.75 2.77 -31.30
CA ARG A 446 -31.28 1.93 -32.42
C ARG A 446 -30.10 1.03 -32.04
N ARG A 447 -29.23 1.48 -31.09
CA ARG A 447 -28.02 0.76 -30.61
C ARG A 447 -27.96 0.83 -29.08
N PRO A 448 -28.80 0.09 -28.34
CA PRO A 448 -28.93 0.27 -26.89
C PRO A 448 -27.62 0.00 -26.14
N MET A 449 -26.85 -1.04 -26.52
CA MET A 449 -25.57 -1.36 -25.84
C MET A 449 -24.49 -0.28 -26.08
N ALA A 450 -24.41 0.31 -27.25
CA ALA A 450 -23.47 1.40 -27.52
C ALA A 450 -23.84 2.67 -26.72
N ALA A 451 -25.13 3.01 -26.69
CA ALA A 451 -25.62 4.13 -25.88
C ALA A 451 -25.36 3.90 -24.38
N LEU A 452 -25.67 2.69 -23.89
CA LEU A 452 -25.42 2.33 -22.49
C LEU A 452 -23.92 2.42 -22.15
N THR A 453 -23.04 1.93 -23.02
CA THR A 453 -21.58 2.03 -22.82
C THR A 453 -21.12 3.50 -22.82
N ALA A 454 -21.64 4.34 -23.73
CA ALA A 454 -21.30 5.76 -23.77
C ALA A 454 -21.80 6.52 -22.53
N CYS A 455 -23.02 6.28 -22.09
CA CYS A 455 -23.56 6.87 -20.87
C CYS A 455 -22.76 6.41 -19.62
N THR A 456 -22.41 5.12 -19.54
CA THR A 456 -21.58 4.58 -18.46
C THR A 456 -20.19 5.20 -18.47
N ALA A 457 -19.57 5.35 -19.64
CA ALA A 457 -18.28 6.02 -19.80
C ALA A 457 -18.31 7.48 -19.32
N LEU A 458 -19.37 8.21 -19.67
CA LEU A 458 -19.57 9.59 -19.21
C LEU A 458 -19.74 9.65 -17.68
N VAL A 459 -20.61 8.80 -17.11
CA VAL A 459 -20.82 8.76 -15.66
C VAL A 459 -19.52 8.35 -14.94
N ALA A 460 -18.79 7.38 -15.48
CA ALA A 460 -17.49 6.95 -14.95
C ALA A 460 -16.47 8.10 -14.93
N ALA A 461 -16.33 8.83 -16.04
CA ALA A 461 -15.44 9.99 -16.09
C ALA A 461 -15.85 11.09 -15.12
N LEU A 462 -17.16 11.40 -15.05
CA LEU A 462 -17.69 12.43 -14.16
C LEU A 462 -17.54 12.04 -12.67
N THR A 463 -17.85 10.81 -12.29
CA THR A 463 -17.72 10.37 -10.89
C THR A 463 -16.28 10.29 -10.46
N THR A 464 -15.38 9.75 -11.29
CA THR A 464 -13.93 9.69 -10.98
C THR A 464 -13.33 11.09 -10.90
N GLY A 465 -13.58 11.95 -11.90
CA GLY A 465 -13.10 13.32 -11.88
C GLY A 465 -13.65 14.12 -10.69
N PHE A 466 -14.93 13.95 -10.40
CA PHE A 466 -15.55 14.58 -9.23
C PHE A 466 -14.89 14.12 -7.91
N THR A 467 -14.65 12.83 -7.75
CA THR A 467 -13.98 12.29 -6.56
C THR A 467 -12.58 12.89 -6.41
N VAL A 468 -11.77 12.90 -7.48
CA VAL A 468 -10.45 13.53 -7.48
C VAL A 468 -10.53 15.02 -7.13
N GLY A 469 -11.45 15.75 -7.76
CA GLY A 469 -11.65 17.17 -7.49
C GLY A 469 -12.08 17.48 -6.05
N THR A 470 -12.90 16.61 -5.44
CA THR A 470 -13.29 16.77 -4.03
C THR A 470 -12.13 16.48 -3.08
N TYR A 471 -11.31 15.47 -3.36
CA TYR A 471 -10.10 15.19 -2.61
C TYR A 471 -9.13 16.38 -2.67
N GLN A 472 -8.79 16.80 -3.86
CA GLN A 472 -7.87 17.90 -4.09
C GLN A 472 -8.34 19.20 -3.40
N ARG A 473 -9.62 19.54 -3.57
CA ARG A 473 -10.19 20.74 -2.94
C ARG A 473 -10.17 20.66 -1.42
N ALA A 474 -10.53 19.52 -0.84
CA ALA A 474 -10.51 19.35 0.61
C ALA A 474 -9.09 19.50 1.14
N TYR A 475 -8.12 18.89 0.47
CA TYR A 475 -6.72 18.89 0.87
C TYR A 475 -6.08 20.28 0.76
N THR A 476 -6.22 20.95 -0.40
CA THR A 476 -5.69 22.31 -0.61
C THR A 476 -6.34 23.33 0.34
N GLN A 477 -7.62 23.18 0.67
CA GLN A 477 -8.29 24.04 1.64
C GLN A 477 -7.83 23.78 3.08
N THR A 478 -7.47 22.55 3.43
CA THR A 478 -6.98 22.19 4.78
C THR A 478 -5.56 22.70 4.99
N ILE A 479 -4.69 22.55 3.98
CA ILE A 479 -3.28 22.97 4.06
C ILE A 479 -3.14 24.49 3.79
N GLY A 480 -4.06 25.10 3.02
CA GLY A 480 -3.97 26.50 2.62
C GLY A 480 -3.05 26.76 1.43
N LEU A 481 -2.55 25.70 0.77
CA LEU A 481 -1.65 25.77 -0.39
C LEU A 481 -2.35 25.30 -1.67
N THR A 482 -1.89 25.81 -2.80
CA THR A 482 -2.29 25.35 -4.13
C THR A 482 -1.57 24.03 -4.51
N THR A 483 -2.07 23.33 -5.53
CA THR A 483 -1.42 22.12 -6.03
C THR A 483 0.05 22.35 -6.42
N THR A 484 0.35 23.46 -7.06
CA THR A 484 1.70 23.79 -7.50
C THR A 484 2.64 24.09 -6.34
N GLU A 485 2.15 24.72 -5.29
CA GLU A 485 2.92 24.97 -4.05
C GLU A 485 3.21 23.67 -3.31
N ILE A 486 2.20 22.79 -3.12
CA ILE A 486 2.39 21.47 -2.48
C ILE A 486 3.43 20.64 -3.25
N TYR A 487 3.36 20.65 -4.59
CA TYR A 487 4.37 19.94 -5.39
C TYR A 487 5.72 20.63 -5.40
N GLY A 488 5.76 21.96 -5.28
CA GLY A 488 6.98 22.73 -5.06
C GLY A 488 7.71 22.24 -3.81
N ASP A 489 6.97 22.04 -2.73
CA ASP A 489 7.49 21.47 -1.48
C ASP A 489 8.09 20.07 -1.64
N VAL A 490 7.51 19.23 -2.51
CA VAL A 490 8.02 17.88 -2.77
C VAL A 490 9.23 17.89 -3.72
N ILE A 491 9.16 18.66 -4.81
CA ILE A 491 10.18 18.68 -5.88
C ILE A 491 11.45 19.39 -5.40
N HIS A 492 11.29 20.47 -4.63
CA HIS A 492 12.38 21.34 -4.17
C HIS A 492 12.71 21.17 -2.69
N SER A 493 12.26 20.08 -2.06
CA SER A 493 12.37 19.87 -0.61
C SER A 493 13.80 19.88 -0.05
N GLY A 494 14.81 19.75 -0.89
CA GLY A 494 16.21 19.70 -0.47
C GLY A 494 17.19 20.25 -1.50
N ASP A 495 16.73 21.15 -2.37
CA ASP A 495 17.58 21.69 -3.44
C ASP A 495 18.85 22.34 -2.87
N GLY A 496 20.00 21.82 -3.29
CA GLY A 496 21.32 22.32 -2.88
C GLY A 496 21.77 21.87 -1.49
N LEU A 497 21.01 21.04 -0.76
CA LEU A 497 21.45 20.49 0.51
C LEU A 497 22.39 19.31 0.30
N PRO A 498 23.52 19.26 1.06
CA PRO A 498 24.47 18.15 1.02
C PRO A 498 23.88 16.91 1.71
N ASP A 499 24.49 15.75 1.43
CA ASP A 499 24.34 14.60 2.33
C ASP A 499 24.96 14.92 3.69
N ALA A 500 24.14 14.86 4.74
CA ALA A 500 24.55 15.33 6.07
C ALA A 500 25.21 14.24 6.93
N LEU A 501 25.18 12.94 6.54
CA LEU A 501 25.73 11.87 7.38
C LEU A 501 27.21 12.17 7.76
N PRO A 502 27.57 12.02 9.04
CA PRO A 502 26.89 11.30 10.11
C PRO A 502 25.83 12.08 10.90
N TYR A 503 25.31 13.13 10.38
CA TYR A 503 24.16 13.84 10.96
C TYR A 503 22.90 13.61 10.13
N ARG A 504 21.73 13.93 10.73
CA ARG A 504 20.43 13.83 10.07
C ARG A 504 19.77 15.20 9.96
N TYR A 505 18.88 15.30 9.00
CA TYR A 505 17.91 16.38 8.90
C TYR A 505 16.68 16.09 9.76
N TYR A 506 15.97 17.14 10.14
CA TYR A 506 14.63 17.09 10.73
C TYR A 506 13.72 18.03 9.98
N PHE A 507 12.82 17.45 9.18
CA PHE A 507 11.73 18.19 8.56
C PHE A 507 10.58 18.35 9.55
N TRP A 508 10.14 19.59 9.77
CA TRP A 508 9.09 19.90 10.75
C TRP A 508 7.74 19.18 10.49
N GLU A 509 7.49 18.73 9.25
CA GLU A 509 6.27 18.04 8.84
C GLU A 509 6.53 16.54 8.57
N PRO A 510 6.50 15.68 9.61
CA PRO A 510 6.88 14.28 9.49
C PRO A 510 5.96 13.46 8.57
N TYR A 511 4.71 13.92 8.35
CA TYR A 511 3.75 13.25 7.49
C TYR A 511 3.89 13.60 6.00
N SER A 512 4.85 14.43 5.63
CA SER A 512 5.04 14.83 4.22
C SER A 512 6.08 14.00 3.47
N ASN A 513 6.94 13.21 4.15
CA ASN A 513 8.07 12.46 3.57
C ASN A 513 8.99 13.30 2.67
N ARG A 514 9.18 14.58 2.99
CA ARG A 514 9.99 15.50 2.17
C ARG A 514 11.45 15.06 2.12
N GLY A 515 12.00 14.59 3.25
CA GLY A 515 13.35 14.02 3.28
C GLY A 515 13.52 12.83 2.32
N MET A 516 12.53 11.94 2.24
CA MET A 516 12.54 10.84 1.28
C MET A 516 12.47 11.33 -0.17
N ALA A 517 11.63 12.33 -0.47
CA ALA A 517 11.53 12.92 -1.81
C ALA A 517 12.83 13.60 -2.23
N ALA A 518 13.47 14.32 -1.30
CA ALA A 518 14.77 14.98 -1.47
C ALA A 518 15.95 14.01 -1.51
N TYR A 519 15.74 12.75 -1.13
CA TYR A 519 16.78 11.74 -0.95
C TYR A 519 17.82 12.14 0.09
N LEU A 520 17.36 12.68 1.22
CA LEU A 520 18.19 13.12 2.35
C LEU A 520 18.00 12.21 3.57
N PRO A 521 19.03 12.04 4.43
CA PRO A 521 18.91 11.29 5.69
C PRO A 521 18.04 12.10 6.68
N ASP A 522 16.75 11.78 6.73
CA ASP A 522 15.76 12.44 7.59
C ASP A 522 15.40 11.53 8.77
N ARG A 523 15.31 12.11 9.94
CA ARG A 523 14.88 11.42 11.17
C ARG A 523 13.41 10.98 11.10
N THR A 524 12.60 11.60 10.25
CA THR A 524 11.15 11.42 10.25
C THR A 524 10.67 10.69 9.00
N SER A 525 9.58 9.94 9.16
CA SER A 525 8.90 9.33 8.02
C SER A 525 7.41 9.09 8.30
N PHE A 526 6.63 9.11 7.23
CA PHE A 526 5.29 8.54 7.20
C PHE A 526 5.37 7.23 6.42
N LEU A 527 5.64 6.13 7.08
CA LEU A 527 5.78 4.80 6.49
C LEU A 527 5.37 3.71 7.50
N SER A 528 4.59 2.74 7.05
CA SER A 528 4.08 1.65 7.90
C SER A 528 5.00 0.43 7.97
N THR A 529 5.87 0.27 6.98
CA THR A 529 6.73 -0.91 6.77
C THR A 529 8.20 -0.55 7.04
N LEU A 530 8.57 -0.47 8.31
CA LEU A 530 9.91 -0.12 8.79
C LEU A 530 10.55 -1.27 9.57
N SER A 531 11.85 -1.10 9.89
CA SER A 531 12.54 -1.95 10.84
C SER A 531 11.78 -2.01 12.18
N PRO A 532 11.50 -3.21 12.72
CA PRO A 532 10.81 -3.38 14.00
C PRO A 532 11.47 -2.63 15.16
N SER A 533 12.77 -2.48 15.13
CA SER A 533 13.54 -1.79 16.15
C SER A 533 13.20 -0.31 16.31
N ILE A 534 12.69 0.33 15.24
CA ILE A 534 12.22 1.72 15.33
C ILE A 534 10.98 1.81 16.22
N PHE A 535 10.06 0.83 16.13
CA PHE A 535 8.91 0.76 17.03
C PHE A 535 9.34 0.52 18.47
N THR A 536 10.30 -0.40 18.68
CA THR A 536 10.88 -0.67 20.00
C THR A 536 11.51 0.58 20.63
N LEU A 537 12.19 1.40 19.83
CA LEU A 537 12.78 2.66 20.29
C LEU A 537 11.72 3.63 20.83
N TYR A 538 10.67 3.88 20.05
CA TYR A 538 9.65 4.84 20.46
C TYR A 538 8.81 4.33 21.64
N ASP A 539 8.53 3.03 21.70
CA ASP A 539 7.90 2.40 22.86
C ASP A 539 8.75 2.58 24.11
N ALA A 540 10.07 2.36 24.01
CA ALA A 540 11.01 2.61 25.10
C ALA A 540 11.00 4.07 25.54
N LEU A 541 10.92 5.02 24.60
CA LEU A 541 10.84 6.44 24.91
C LEU A 541 9.48 6.87 25.49
N GLY A 542 8.51 5.96 25.56
CA GLY A 542 7.16 6.25 26.08
C GLY A 542 6.24 6.91 25.07
N ASP A 543 6.54 6.80 23.79
CA ASP A 543 5.72 7.31 22.69
C ASP A 543 5.36 6.15 21.73
N GLU A 544 4.18 6.19 21.15
CA GLU A 544 3.71 5.13 20.26
C GLU A 544 3.90 5.52 18.79
N ARG A 545 4.72 4.75 18.08
CA ARG A 545 4.90 4.93 16.65
C ARG A 545 3.88 4.10 15.87
N HIS A 546 2.98 4.76 15.18
CA HIS A 546 2.08 4.12 14.23
C HIS A 546 2.63 4.15 12.79
N ALA A 547 2.02 4.93 11.89
CA ALA A 547 2.52 5.12 10.52
C ALA A 547 3.46 6.32 10.40
N ILE A 548 3.29 7.31 11.27
CA ILE A 548 4.03 8.57 11.29
C ILE A 548 5.04 8.52 12.43
N THR A 549 6.25 9.00 12.20
CA THR A 549 7.27 9.14 13.25
C THR A 549 6.81 10.19 14.28
N PRO A 550 6.67 9.82 15.56
CA PRO A 550 6.30 10.78 16.60
C PRO A 550 7.44 11.75 16.91
N ALA A 551 7.11 12.85 17.55
CA ALA A 551 8.10 13.82 17.99
C ALA A 551 9.09 13.19 19.00
N GLY A 552 8.60 12.31 19.84
CA GLY A 552 9.31 11.79 21.00
C GLY A 552 9.44 12.84 22.12
N PRO A 553 9.90 12.43 23.30
CA PRO A 553 10.24 13.36 24.38
C PRO A 553 11.43 14.25 23.98
N GLU A 554 11.60 15.36 24.67
CA GLU A 554 12.74 16.25 24.45
C GLU A 554 14.05 15.50 24.62
N GLY A 555 15.06 15.80 23.77
CA GLY A 555 16.31 15.03 23.69
C GLY A 555 16.33 13.94 22.62
N THR A 556 15.16 13.60 22.04
CA THR A 556 15.07 12.55 21.00
C THR A 556 15.82 12.93 19.72
N ASN A 557 15.78 14.18 19.30
CA ASN A 557 16.51 14.64 18.11
C ASN A 557 18.01 14.54 18.31
N GLU A 558 18.48 14.97 19.45
CA GLU A 558 19.90 14.96 19.84
C GLU A 558 20.43 13.51 19.93
N LEU A 559 19.67 12.62 20.57
CA LEU A 559 19.97 11.19 20.65
C LEU A 559 20.05 10.54 19.26
N LEU A 560 19.19 10.97 18.33
CA LEU A 560 19.13 10.44 16.97
C LEU A 560 19.99 11.19 15.96
N SER A 561 20.97 11.96 16.44
CA SER A 561 21.98 12.63 15.62
C SER A 561 21.40 13.63 14.62
N VAL A 562 20.33 14.34 14.99
CA VAL A 562 19.83 15.46 14.20
C VAL A 562 20.80 16.63 14.34
N GLY A 563 21.37 17.05 13.21
CA GLY A 563 22.28 18.19 13.15
C GLY A 563 21.69 19.38 12.40
N TYR A 564 20.62 19.16 11.63
CA TYR A 564 20.04 20.17 10.78
C TYR A 564 18.52 20.20 10.88
N TYR A 565 17.95 21.39 11.13
CA TYR A 565 16.52 21.61 11.24
C TYR A 565 16.03 22.43 10.04
N ILE A 566 15.05 21.90 9.31
CA ILE A 566 14.45 22.53 8.13
C ILE A 566 13.10 23.13 8.52
N ARG A 567 12.98 24.47 8.40
CA ARG A 567 11.79 25.22 8.82
C ARG A 567 11.52 26.44 7.92
N ASN A 568 10.28 26.85 7.87
CA ASN A 568 9.86 28.05 7.12
C ASN A 568 9.78 29.35 7.96
N ASN A 569 10.08 29.31 9.27
CA ASN A 569 10.01 30.49 10.13
C ASN A 569 11.40 30.99 10.54
N SER A 570 11.50 32.31 10.86
CA SER A 570 12.73 32.98 11.25
C SER A 570 13.00 32.99 12.76
N ASP A 571 12.12 32.43 13.57
CA ASP A 571 12.18 32.59 15.04
C ASP A 571 12.92 31.44 15.76
N TRP A 572 13.84 30.79 15.07
CA TRP A 572 14.67 29.73 15.64
C TRP A 572 15.96 30.31 16.29
N PRO A 573 16.40 29.83 17.44
CA PRO A 573 17.52 30.42 18.17
C PRO A 573 18.90 30.18 17.52
N ASP A 574 19.03 29.14 16.69
CA ASP A 574 20.30 28.81 16.04
C ASP A 574 20.57 29.65 14.79
N GLU A 575 21.83 29.71 14.37
CA GLU A 575 22.22 30.42 13.16
C GLU A 575 21.72 29.70 11.90
N ILE A 576 21.34 30.47 10.90
CA ILE A 576 20.96 29.95 9.59
C ILE A 576 22.23 29.42 8.90
N TYR A 577 22.28 28.09 8.69
CA TYR A 577 23.34 27.43 7.94
C TYR A 577 23.24 27.74 6.44
N THR A 578 22.03 27.56 5.88
CA THR A 578 21.73 27.86 4.48
C THR A 578 20.22 28.06 4.31
N SER A 579 19.80 28.45 3.13
CA SER A 579 18.38 28.51 2.78
C SER A 579 18.19 28.16 1.32
N PHE A 580 17.00 27.64 0.99
CA PHE A 580 16.58 27.31 -0.37
C PHE A 580 15.13 27.75 -0.61
N SER A 581 14.71 27.83 -1.87
CA SER A 581 13.31 28.12 -2.21
C SER A 581 12.60 26.84 -2.66
N ASN A 582 11.44 26.58 -2.09
CA ASN A 582 10.54 25.52 -2.55
C ASN A 582 9.61 25.97 -3.69
N GLY A 583 9.86 27.17 -4.26
CA GLY A 583 9.09 27.75 -5.35
C GLY A 583 8.02 28.76 -4.94
N HIS A 584 7.60 28.81 -3.66
CA HIS A 584 6.64 29.79 -3.16
C HIS A 584 7.07 30.50 -1.86
N GLU A 585 7.99 29.91 -1.10
CA GLU A 585 8.56 30.52 0.10
C GLU A 585 10.05 30.19 0.21
N GLN A 586 10.74 30.88 1.11
CA GLN A 586 12.10 30.58 1.47
C GLN A 586 12.13 29.69 2.71
N ILE A 587 12.83 28.59 2.61
CA ILE A 587 13.01 27.61 3.68
C ILE A 587 14.39 27.82 4.27
N ASN A 588 14.47 27.91 5.59
CA ASN A 588 15.72 28.05 6.32
C ASN A 588 16.17 26.69 6.87
N VAL A 589 17.48 26.46 6.82
CA VAL A 589 18.16 25.31 7.42
C VAL A 589 19.02 25.82 8.55
N TYR A 590 18.74 25.38 9.75
CA TYR A 590 19.48 25.72 10.96
C TYR A 590 20.40 24.57 11.35
N GLN A 591 21.62 24.87 11.75
CA GLN A 591 22.58 23.87 12.21
C GLN A 591 22.66 23.93 13.74
N ASP A 592 22.47 22.80 14.40
CA ASP A 592 22.72 22.66 15.83
C ASP A 592 24.23 22.51 16.08
N SER A 593 24.81 23.50 16.75
CA SER A 593 26.23 23.52 17.10
C SER A 593 26.62 22.45 18.12
N HIS A 594 25.69 21.90 18.88
CA HIS A 594 25.87 20.84 19.86
C HIS A 594 25.55 19.44 19.35
N ALA A 595 25.09 19.30 18.10
CA ALA A 595 24.68 18.01 17.54
C ALA A 595 25.74 16.91 17.74
N LEU A 596 25.26 15.71 18.05
CA LEU A 596 26.08 14.50 18.12
C LEU A 596 26.05 13.76 16.79
N PRO A 597 27.21 13.29 16.28
CA PRO A 597 27.23 12.45 15.09
C PRO A 597 26.66 11.05 15.40
N ILE A 598 26.37 10.28 14.36
CA ILE A 598 26.10 8.85 14.51
C ILE A 598 27.35 8.17 15.04
N GLY A 599 27.30 7.79 16.31
CA GLY A 599 28.41 7.14 17.01
C GLY A 599 29.07 8.03 18.07
N PHE A 600 28.91 7.65 19.34
CA PHE A 600 29.58 8.25 20.49
C PHE A 600 29.68 7.24 21.67
N CYS A 601 30.60 7.48 22.61
CA CYS A 601 30.89 6.53 23.67
C CYS A 601 30.21 6.86 25.00
N TYR A 602 29.98 5.81 25.78
CA TYR A 602 29.49 5.88 27.16
C TYR A 602 30.47 5.33 28.14
N ASP A 603 30.56 5.99 29.29
CA ASP A 603 31.38 5.66 30.46
C ASP A 603 30.54 5.12 31.64
N THR A 604 29.20 5.22 31.52
CA THR A 604 28.26 4.73 32.53
C THR A 604 27.12 3.94 31.87
N TYR A 605 26.51 3.06 32.66
CA TYR A 605 25.30 2.32 32.24
C TYR A 605 24.22 2.38 33.33
N MET A 606 22.97 2.12 32.91
CA MET A 606 21.84 1.74 33.75
C MET A 606 21.10 0.55 33.11
N THR A 607 20.39 -0.21 33.92
CA THR A 607 19.59 -1.34 33.45
C THR A 607 18.29 -0.88 32.81
N ARG A 608 17.67 -1.75 32.00
CA ARG A 608 16.36 -1.48 31.42
C ARG A 608 15.29 -1.34 32.50
N SER A 609 15.33 -2.14 33.54
CA SER A 609 14.39 -2.06 34.67
C SER A 609 14.44 -0.69 35.36
N GLU A 610 15.64 -0.13 35.58
CA GLU A 610 15.81 1.23 36.16
C GLU A 610 15.33 2.32 35.21
N PHE A 611 15.58 2.17 33.90
CA PHE A 611 15.14 3.09 32.88
C PHE A 611 13.60 3.16 32.77
N ASP A 612 12.90 2.04 32.95
CA ASP A 612 11.45 1.98 32.89
C ASP A 612 10.78 2.72 34.04
N GLU A 613 11.49 2.95 35.16
CA GLU A 613 11.02 3.78 36.30
C GLU A 613 11.18 5.29 36.03
N ILE A 614 11.95 5.68 35.00
CA ILE A 614 12.14 7.10 34.63
C ILE A 614 10.88 7.64 33.96
N ASP A 615 10.52 8.89 34.32
CA ASP A 615 9.43 9.63 33.66
C ASP A 615 9.64 9.60 32.13
N PRO A 616 8.63 9.22 31.34
CA PRO A 616 8.74 9.22 29.87
C PRO A 616 9.28 10.53 29.29
N ALA A 617 8.98 11.68 29.90
CA ALA A 617 9.51 12.98 29.46
C ALA A 617 11.04 13.10 29.56
N GLU A 618 11.68 12.35 30.45
CA GLU A 618 13.14 12.39 30.71
C GLU A 618 13.89 11.20 30.07
N ARG A 619 13.20 10.25 29.42
CA ARG A 619 13.82 9.03 28.90
C ARG A 619 14.84 9.28 27.81
N ALA A 620 14.60 10.24 26.90
CA ALA A 620 15.59 10.60 25.89
C ALA A 620 16.84 11.23 26.51
N HIS A 621 16.68 12.07 27.55
CA HIS A 621 17.81 12.65 28.30
C HIS A 621 18.60 11.57 29.05
N SER A 622 17.93 10.57 29.62
CA SER A 622 18.62 9.47 30.27
C SER A 622 19.50 8.68 29.27
N MET A 623 19.00 8.44 28.06
CA MET A 623 19.75 7.80 26.99
C MET A 623 20.89 8.67 26.45
N LEU A 624 20.82 10.00 26.54
CA LEU A 624 21.97 10.88 26.24
C LEU A 624 23.02 10.84 27.32
N LYS A 625 22.64 10.64 28.60
CA LYS A 625 23.50 10.66 29.75
C LYS A 625 24.21 9.34 29.99
N THR A 626 23.57 8.22 29.84
CA THR A 626 24.10 6.88 30.19
C THR A 626 23.55 5.82 29.22
N LEU A 627 24.33 4.73 29.05
CA LEU A 627 23.93 3.60 28.20
C LEU A 627 22.84 2.79 28.90
N VAL A 628 21.68 2.65 28.28
CA VAL A 628 20.59 1.81 28.83
C VAL A 628 20.74 0.40 28.26
N VAL A 629 21.05 -0.57 29.11
CA VAL A 629 21.32 -1.96 28.71
C VAL A 629 20.17 -2.89 29.12
N ALA A 630 19.94 -3.97 28.39
CA ALA A 630 19.06 -5.02 28.83
C ALA A 630 19.53 -5.63 30.15
N ASP A 631 18.61 -6.03 31.04
CA ASP A 631 18.99 -6.57 32.37
C ASP A 631 19.89 -7.83 32.26
N GLU A 632 19.70 -8.61 31.18
CA GLU A 632 20.53 -9.77 30.88
C GLU A 632 22.00 -9.42 30.51
N ASP A 633 22.23 -8.23 29.97
CA ASP A 633 23.55 -7.76 29.53
C ASP A 633 24.34 -7.07 30.65
N GLU A 634 23.70 -6.78 31.80
CA GLU A 634 24.32 -6.07 32.93
C GLU A 634 25.62 -6.69 33.39
N ALA A 635 25.64 -8.03 33.55
CA ALA A 635 26.80 -8.75 34.01
C ALA A 635 28.05 -8.54 33.12
N THR A 636 27.81 -8.40 31.80
CA THR A 636 28.89 -8.16 30.83
C THR A 636 29.32 -6.69 30.84
N VAL A 637 28.34 -5.78 30.80
CA VAL A 637 28.58 -4.33 30.68
C VAL A 637 29.24 -3.77 31.97
N SER A 638 28.82 -4.23 33.14
CA SER A 638 29.35 -3.81 34.43
C SER A 638 30.87 -4.10 34.63
N THR A 639 31.44 -4.98 33.82
CA THR A 639 32.90 -5.21 33.81
C THR A 639 33.69 -4.09 33.15
N ILE A 640 33.02 -3.23 32.39
CA ILE A 640 33.63 -2.18 31.55
C ILE A 640 33.15 -0.79 32.00
N LEU A 641 31.81 -0.63 32.09
CA LEU A 641 31.21 0.63 32.49
C LEU A 641 30.83 0.65 33.94
N ARG A 642 30.92 1.84 34.55
CA ARG A 642 30.44 2.09 35.91
C ARG A 642 28.91 2.25 35.87
N HIS A 643 28.23 1.75 36.91
CA HIS A 643 26.82 2.02 37.09
C HIS A 643 26.56 3.52 37.28
N TYR A 644 25.52 4.06 36.65
CA TYR A 644 25.13 5.47 36.77
C TYR A 644 24.78 5.80 38.23
N ASP A 645 25.31 6.93 38.72
CA ASP A 645 25.01 7.48 40.04
C ASP A 645 24.75 8.99 39.92
N ALA A 646 23.52 9.41 40.19
CA ALA A 646 23.10 10.79 40.09
C ALA A 646 23.90 11.77 40.97
N ALA A 647 24.50 11.29 42.05
CA ALA A 647 25.36 12.10 42.91
C ALA A 647 26.75 12.39 42.31
N LEU A 648 27.26 11.48 41.48
CA LEU A 648 28.54 11.58 40.82
C LEU A 648 28.42 12.13 39.38
N ASP A 649 27.40 11.69 38.66
CA ASP A 649 27.21 11.96 37.21
C ASP A 649 26.31 13.14 36.94
N GLY A 650 25.67 13.69 37.98
CA GLY A 650 24.62 14.70 37.86
C GLY A 650 23.25 14.12 37.52
N LYS A 651 22.22 14.84 37.83
CA LYS A 651 20.82 14.39 37.58
C LYS A 651 20.49 14.33 36.09
N ILE A 652 19.69 13.38 35.72
CA ILE A 652 19.01 13.36 34.42
C ILE A 652 18.02 14.49 34.43
N SER A 653 18.17 15.47 33.55
CA SER A 653 17.25 16.60 33.36
C SER A 653 17.57 17.36 32.11
N GLN A 654 16.55 18.04 31.57
CA GLN A 654 16.66 18.91 30.42
C GLN A 654 17.72 20.01 30.58
N GLU A 655 17.91 20.55 31.79
CA GLU A 655 18.90 21.59 32.08
C GLU A 655 20.34 21.12 31.81
N ASN A 656 20.61 19.83 31.99
CA ASN A 656 21.93 19.24 31.79
C ASN A 656 22.19 18.75 30.36
N LYS A 657 21.21 18.81 29.47
CA LYS A 657 21.27 18.24 28.11
C LYS A 657 22.57 18.60 27.37
N TYR A 658 22.85 19.89 27.25
CA TYR A 658 24.04 20.34 26.51
C TYR A 658 25.37 19.90 27.16
N ALA A 659 25.44 19.90 28.49
CA ALA A 659 26.62 19.40 29.19
C ALA A 659 26.83 17.87 28.95
N ASP A 660 25.72 17.11 28.89
CA ASP A 660 25.78 15.69 28.59
C ASP A 660 26.20 15.44 27.13
N MET A 661 25.69 16.25 26.19
CA MET A 661 26.11 16.20 24.79
C MET A 661 27.57 16.56 24.59
N ASP A 662 28.05 17.62 25.22
CA ASP A 662 29.49 18.00 25.18
C ASP A 662 30.38 16.88 25.71
N LYS A 663 29.95 16.21 26.80
CA LYS A 663 30.67 15.03 27.31
C LYS A 663 30.69 13.88 26.30
N ARG A 664 29.60 13.61 25.58
CA ARG A 664 29.59 12.58 24.52
C ARG A 664 30.47 12.95 23.33
N ARG A 665 30.64 14.25 23.04
CA ARG A 665 31.52 14.75 21.97
C ARG A 665 32.99 14.49 22.22
N GLU A 666 33.44 14.30 23.50
CA GLU A 666 34.83 13.96 23.83
C GLU A 666 35.27 12.63 23.21
N ALA A 667 34.32 11.69 22.96
CA ALA A 667 34.62 10.40 22.35
C ALA A 667 33.48 10.05 21.35
N CYS A 668 33.46 10.72 20.22
CA CYS A 668 32.48 10.51 19.15
C CYS A 668 33.15 10.15 17.82
N THR A 669 32.36 9.89 16.80
CA THR A 669 32.83 9.57 15.45
C THR A 669 33.67 10.70 14.85
N ASP A 670 34.94 10.42 14.55
CA ASP A 670 35.86 11.32 13.82
C ASP A 670 35.75 11.13 12.30
N VAL A 671 35.54 9.88 11.84
CA VAL A 671 35.41 9.49 10.44
C VAL A 671 34.20 8.61 10.30
N PHE A 672 33.32 8.93 9.34
CA PHE A 672 32.17 8.14 9.02
C PHE A 672 32.12 7.87 7.52
N ASP A 673 31.96 6.59 7.13
CA ASP A 673 31.78 6.15 5.76
C ASP A 673 30.66 5.12 5.71
N TYR A 674 29.88 5.08 4.64
CA TYR A 674 28.72 4.20 4.58
C TYR A 674 28.39 3.77 3.15
N GLY A 675 27.68 2.66 3.05
CA GLY A 675 27.12 2.12 1.82
C GLY A 675 25.80 1.44 2.06
N THR A 676 25.33 0.66 1.08
CA THR A 676 24.09 -0.10 1.17
C THR A 676 24.18 -1.31 2.10
N ASP A 677 25.38 -1.84 2.30
CA ASP A 677 25.64 -3.06 3.08
C ASP A 677 26.65 -2.87 4.21
N TYR A 678 27.09 -1.65 4.46
CA TYR A 678 28.03 -1.35 5.55
C TYR A 678 27.91 0.08 6.03
N PHE A 679 28.46 0.30 7.24
CA PHE A 679 29.01 1.59 7.65
C PHE A 679 30.30 1.37 8.46
N TYR A 680 31.12 2.39 8.45
CA TYR A 680 32.42 2.43 9.10
C TYR A 680 32.54 3.69 9.94
N SER A 681 33.07 3.58 11.12
CA SER A 681 33.33 4.70 12.04
C SER A 681 34.70 4.56 12.68
N GLU A 682 35.39 5.69 12.81
CA GLU A 682 36.59 5.80 13.67
C GLU A 682 36.22 6.59 14.91
N ILE A 683 36.52 6.04 16.08
CA ILE A 683 36.30 6.68 17.39
C ILE A 683 37.53 6.55 18.23
N THR A 684 37.99 7.64 18.85
CA THR A 684 39.08 7.64 19.80
C THR A 684 38.53 7.70 21.23
N SER A 685 38.76 6.65 22.03
CA SER A 685 38.31 6.57 23.42
C SER A 685 39.48 6.63 24.42
N GLY A 686 39.27 7.30 25.56
CA GLY A 686 40.28 7.38 26.63
C GLY A 686 40.44 6.10 27.44
N SER A 687 39.44 5.22 27.44
CA SER A 687 39.38 3.95 28.18
C SER A 687 38.58 2.91 27.41
N GLU A 688 38.48 1.68 27.93
CA GLU A 688 37.46 0.74 27.44
C GLU A 688 36.06 1.29 27.70
N GLN A 689 35.20 1.30 26.66
CA GLN A 689 33.87 1.87 26.71
C GLN A 689 32.92 1.10 25.75
N TYR A 690 31.68 1.54 25.67
CA TYR A 690 30.77 1.14 24.61
C TYR A 690 30.47 2.31 23.67
N ALA A 691 30.71 2.11 22.39
CA ALA A 691 30.30 3.03 21.33
C ALA A 691 28.89 2.72 20.92
N PHE A 692 28.02 3.70 21.11
CA PHE A 692 26.60 3.68 20.72
C PHE A 692 26.44 4.30 19.35
N PHE A 693 25.52 3.72 18.53
CA PHE A 693 25.18 4.20 17.22
C PHE A 693 23.65 4.39 17.12
N SER A 694 23.23 5.57 16.75
CA SER A 694 21.81 5.88 16.53
C SER A 694 21.30 5.25 15.21
N VAL A 695 21.54 3.96 15.01
CA VAL A 695 21.17 3.13 13.87
C VAL A 695 20.29 1.98 14.37
N PRO A 696 19.14 1.70 13.75
CA PRO A 696 18.26 0.63 14.19
C PRO A 696 18.95 -0.73 14.22
N TYR A 697 18.76 -1.42 15.34
CA TYR A 697 19.25 -2.78 15.50
C TYR A 697 18.52 -3.73 14.54
N ASP A 698 19.29 -4.56 13.84
CA ASP A 698 18.76 -5.67 13.03
C ASP A 698 19.72 -6.87 13.15
N LYS A 699 19.18 -8.08 13.23
CA LYS A 699 19.95 -9.32 13.28
C LYS A 699 20.80 -9.55 12.02
N ALA A 700 20.53 -8.83 10.96
CA ALA A 700 21.33 -8.85 9.73
C ALA A 700 22.64 -8.05 9.83
N TRP A 701 22.80 -7.21 10.85
CA TRP A 701 24.06 -6.54 11.15
C TRP A 701 25.07 -7.47 11.83
N SER A 702 26.30 -7.39 11.42
CA SER A 702 27.48 -7.92 12.12
C SER A 702 28.49 -6.81 12.28
N ALA A 703 29.33 -6.86 13.33
CA ALA A 703 30.32 -5.83 13.63
C ALA A 703 31.71 -6.38 13.79
N THR A 704 32.72 -5.57 13.45
CA THR A 704 34.11 -5.77 13.81
C THR A 704 34.69 -4.49 14.41
N VAL A 705 35.51 -4.64 15.45
CA VAL A 705 36.29 -3.56 16.08
C VAL A 705 37.75 -3.89 15.94
N ASN A 706 38.53 -3.03 15.29
CA ASN A 706 39.92 -3.23 14.98
C ASN A 706 40.24 -4.55 14.23
N GLY A 707 39.27 -5.01 13.43
CA GLY A 707 39.38 -6.26 12.65
C GLY A 707 38.94 -7.53 13.40
N GLU A 708 38.63 -7.46 14.67
CA GLU A 708 38.10 -8.59 15.45
C GLU A 708 36.57 -8.53 15.51
N SER A 709 35.91 -9.69 15.51
CA SER A 709 34.46 -9.77 15.62
C SER A 709 33.98 -9.20 16.94
N ALA A 710 32.99 -8.34 16.91
CA ALA A 710 32.36 -7.69 18.05
C ALA A 710 30.90 -8.03 18.18
N GLU A 711 30.42 -8.24 19.38
CA GLU A 711 29.01 -8.40 19.71
C GLU A 711 28.29 -7.06 19.61
N ILE A 712 27.10 -7.05 19.02
CA ILE A 712 26.23 -5.87 18.92
C ILE A 712 25.16 -5.97 20.00
N LEU A 713 25.20 -5.06 20.97
CA LEU A 713 24.14 -4.93 21.98
C LEU A 713 22.92 -4.19 21.37
N ASN A 714 21.75 -4.64 21.74
CA ASN A 714 20.48 -3.97 21.39
C ASN A 714 20.10 -2.97 22.49
N ILE A 715 20.31 -1.70 22.21
CA ILE A 715 20.05 -0.59 23.15
C ILE A 715 18.71 0.05 22.81
N ASN A 716 17.62 -0.50 23.37
CA ASN A 716 16.26 0.00 23.11
C ASN A 716 15.93 0.14 21.59
N GLY A 717 16.38 -0.82 20.78
CA GLY A 717 16.18 -0.79 19.33
C GLY A 717 17.32 -0.15 18.53
N LEU A 718 18.37 0.38 19.19
CA LEU A 718 19.58 0.92 18.58
C LEU A 718 20.79 0.03 18.87
N MET A 719 21.97 0.35 18.37
CA MET A 719 23.15 -0.52 18.45
C MET A 719 24.25 0.05 19.33
N ALA A 720 24.97 -0.83 20.06
CA ALA A 720 26.22 -0.49 20.67
C ALA A 720 27.23 -1.64 20.55
N VAL A 721 28.52 -1.30 20.51
CA VAL A 721 29.64 -2.26 20.52
C VAL A 721 30.72 -1.84 21.50
N LYS A 722 31.43 -2.81 22.07
CA LYS A 722 32.58 -2.58 22.94
C LYS A 722 33.75 -1.99 22.14
N VAL A 723 34.41 -0.96 22.68
CA VAL A 723 35.62 -0.35 22.13
C VAL A 723 36.77 -0.31 23.18
N ASN A 724 38.01 -0.33 22.70
CA ASN A 724 39.18 -0.30 23.53
C ASN A 724 39.67 1.14 23.79
N ALA A 725 40.58 1.32 24.74
CA ALA A 725 41.30 2.57 24.89
C ALA A 725 42.14 2.86 23.64
N GLY A 726 42.13 4.12 23.18
CA GLY A 726 42.83 4.56 21.98
C GLY A 726 41.91 4.63 20.76
N LYS A 727 42.49 4.62 19.56
CA LYS A 727 41.76 4.68 18.28
C LYS A 727 41.09 3.34 17.95
N ASN A 728 39.84 3.36 17.64
CA ASN A 728 39.06 2.20 17.24
C ASN A 728 38.51 2.37 15.80
N CYS A 729 38.75 1.36 14.98
CA CYS A 729 38.20 1.22 13.65
C CYS A 729 37.00 0.25 13.72
N ILE A 730 35.79 0.76 13.62
CA ILE A 730 34.52 0.03 13.82
C ILE A 730 33.87 -0.14 12.47
N ARG A 731 33.58 -1.38 12.06
CA ARG A 731 32.90 -1.66 10.82
C ARG A 731 31.70 -2.55 11.06
N PHE A 732 30.54 -2.10 10.58
CA PHE A 732 29.32 -2.89 10.53
C PHE A 732 29.08 -3.37 9.09
N HIS A 733 28.56 -4.58 8.96
CA HIS A 733 28.18 -5.17 7.67
C HIS A 733 26.76 -5.72 7.75
N TYR A 734 25.91 -5.32 6.77
CA TYR A 734 24.49 -5.67 6.68
C TYR A 734 24.24 -6.75 5.64
N SER A 735 23.65 -7.88 6.06
CA SER A 735 23.35 -9.01 5.18
C SER A 735 21.96 -9.58 5.47
N PRO A 736 20.88 -9.07 4.82
CA PRO A 736 19.51 -9.48 5.11
C PRO A 736 19.23 -10.92 4.64
N THR A 737 19.31 -11.87 5.56
CA THR A 737 19.11 -13.30 5.32
C THR A 737 17.79 -13.62 4.59
N PRO A 738 16.62 -12.99 4.91
CA PRO A 738 15.37 -13.24 4.17
C PRO A 738 15.46 -12.91 2.68
N LEU A 739 16.21 -11.86 2.31
CA LEU A 739 16.40 -11.49 0.91
C LEU A 739 17.21 -12.55 0.15
N TRP A 740 18.30 -13.04 0.75
CA TRP A 740 19.13 -14.08 0.13
C TRP A 740 18.38 -15.39 -0.05
N TYR A 741 17.58 -15.78 0.95
CA TYR A 741 16.65 -16.92 0.78
C TYR A 741 15.63 -16.66 -0.32
N GLY A 742 15.08 -15.43 -0.39
CA GLY A 742 14.14 -15.02 -1.43
C GLY A 742 14.73 -15.16 -2.84
N ILE A 743 15.96 -14.70 -3.04
CA ILE A 743 16.70 -14.81 -4.31
C ILE A 743 16.92 -16.30 -4.67
N GLY A 744 17.37 -17.11 -3.71
CA GLY A 744 17.60 -18.55 -3.91
C GLY A 744 16.32 -19.29 -4.30
N VAL A 745 15.22 -19.05 -3.58
CA VAL A 745 13.90 -19.64 -3.86
C VAL A 745 13.39 -19.19 -5.23
N SER A 746 13.56 -17.92 -5.59
CA SER A 746 13.16 -17.42 -6.92
C SER A 746 13.95 -18.11 -8.03
N ALA A 747 15.26 -18.21 -7.91
CA ALA A 747 16.12 -18.86 -8.91
C ALA A 747 15.76 -20.34 -9.11
N ILE A 748 15.59 -21.08 -8.02
CA ILE A 748 15.16 -22.49 -8.05
C ILE A 748 13.78 -22.63 -8.68
N SER A 749 12.82 -21.78 -8.31
CA SER A 749 11.46 -21.81 -8.83
C SER A 749 11.39 -21.46 -10.31
N ILE A 750 12.21 -20.55 -10.80
CA ILE A 750 12.36 -20.24 -12.24
C ILE A 750 12.86 -21.48 -12.99
N LEU A 751 13.90 -22.13 -12.50
CA LEU A 751 14.45 -23.36 -13.10
C LEU A 751 13.42 -24.49 -13.14
N LEU A 752 12.76 -24.77 -12.01
CA LEU A 752 11.72 -25.79 -11.91
C LEU A 752 10.53 -25.49 -12.83
N THR A 753 10.14 -24.22 -12.94
CA THR A 753 9.10 -23.76 -13.87
C THR A 753 9.49 -24.02 -15.32
N ALA A 754 10.71 -23.72 -15.70
CA ALA A 754 11.21 -24.01 -17.05
C ALA A 754 11.14 -25.53 -17.36
N ILE A 755 11.62 -26.37 -16.45
CA ILE A 755 11.55 -27.81 -16.57
C ILE A 755 10.09 -28.29 -16.68
N TYR A 756 9.21 -27.82 -15.80
CA TYR A 756 7.78 -28.16 -15.77
C TYR A 756 7.05 -27.83 -17.09
N LEU A 757 7.34 -26.65 -17.66
CA LEU A 757 6.73 -26.21 -18.92
C LEU A 757 7.30 -26.99 -20.12
N LEU A 758 8.60 -27.28 -20.15
CA LEU A 758 9.25 -28.05 -21.21
C LEU A 758 8.79 -29.53 -21.23
N ALA A 759 8.72 -30.19 -20.08
CA ALA A 759 8.18 -31.53 -19.94
C ALA A 759 6.74 -31.64 -20.46
N GLY A 760 5.92 -30.61 -20.19
CA GLY A 760 4.55 -30.51 -20.69
C GLY A 760 4.46 -30.34 -22.22
N ARG A 761 5.47 -29.74 -22.87
CA ARG A 761 5.54 -29.65 -24.34
C ARG A 761 5.91 -30.99 -24.99
N ARG A 762 6.87 -31.73 -24.42
CA ARG A 762 7.29 -33.07 -24.93
C ARG A 762 6.14 -34.09 -24.89
N SER A 763 5.39 -34.14 -23.78
CA SER A 763 4.23 -35.02 -23.64
C SER A 763 3.10 -34.73 -24.66
N ARG A 764 2.94 -33.48 -25.08
CA ARG A 764 1.96 -33.12 -26.13
C ARG A 764 2.42 -33.47 -27.54
N LYS A 765 3.73 -33.40 -27.82
CA LYS A 765 4.29 -33.82 -29.12
C LYS A 765 4.19 -35.34 -29.29
N SER A 766 4.59 -36.10 -28.29
CA SER A 766 4.50 -37.58 -28.30
C SER A 766 3.04 -38.09 -28.49
N LYS A 767 2.05 -37.43 -27.87
CA LYS A 767 0.63 -37.74 -28.09
C LYS A 767 0.08 -37.36 -29.47
N LYS A 768 0.70 -36.41 -30.19
CA LYS A 768 0.33 -36.06 -31.58
C LYS A 768 1.02 -36.96 -32.62
N GLU A 769 2.14 -37.58 -32.27
CA GLU A 769 2.87 -38.51 -33.13
C GLU A 769 2.33 -39.94 -33.03
N VAL A 770 1.51 -40.26 -32.00
CA VAL A 770 0.86 -41.55 -31.77
C VAL A 770 -0.61 -41.58 -32.24
N LEU A 771 -1.18 -40.41 -32.62
CA LEU A 771 -2.51 -40.24 -33.26
C LEU A 771 -2.33 -39.90 -34.75
#